data_3761e570fe02764e6c1af119c2a8f089
#
_entry.id   3761e570fe02764e6c1af119c2a8f089
#
_cell.length_a   1.000
_cell.length_b   1.000
_cell.length_c   1.000
_cell.angle_alpha   90.00
_cell.angle_beta   90.00
_cell.angle_gamma   90.00
#
_symmetry.space_group_name_H-M   'P 1'
#
loop_
_entity.id
_entity.type
_entity.pdbx_description
1 polymer ?
#
loop_
_entity_poly.entity_id
_entity_poly.type
_entity_poly.pdbx_seq_one_letter_code
_entity_poly.pdbx_strand_id
1 'polypeptide(L)'
;MLLPTGKADGLFVAANGLVKALQDKGAKATVFRPFDVCKNAKGACSCSTYSMSKCEAVKYIANGQKSELIEAVLANYNRLLKDTGADVVVVEGVVADRFDQNEINAAICLALDADLIPVSIGACKKAHSMVRIAMGYFGDSGKDRVVGGILLNEDAPRDATGRKKLVLAGKSECGCNSSCGCSGSKAPEAGASCSAEGKCPVTMLANIPYNCKNYALRASDLASFLEGALVGDENVRVCGVSFDAASAQEHEVLITATVPASTNAAVVVLCDGVEGPAGKATICTKSSVWAVAETFSMLPAVIYSDDNERAQSSGEFAAQFFNGELVASLAKVCAKEFPLMSPAAFRYKLTELARAANKRIALPEGDEPRTVCAAARVAAAKIAVPVLYGKKDAILAVAKEQGVSLDEGVEFIDPEDIREKYVPRLVELRKSKGLTEEDARALLQDNVFLATMMLEANEVHGLVSGAVHTTANTIRPALQVIKTAPGASLVSAIFFMLMKEQVYVFGDCALNLNPDADQLAQIAIQSADTAKAFGIDPRVAMITYSTGKSGKGPDVDLMTEATKKAQELRPDLVIDGPLQYDASVMPDVAAQKAPGSKVAGKATVFIFPSLSTGNTVYKAVQRSADVVAIGPMLQGLNKPVNDLSRGALVDDIVYTVAITAIQAGQQDK
;
A
#
# COMPACT_ATOMS: atom_id res chain seq x y z
N MET A 1 7.32 8.69 6.76
CA MET A 1 8.15 8.23 5.61
C MET A 1 9.15 9.30 5.23
N LEU A 2 10.42 8.95 5.09
CA LEU A 2 11.47 9.82 4.57
C LEU A 2 11.37 9.89 3.06
N LEU A 3 11.01 11.05 2.52
CA LEU A 3 10.80 11.26 1.09
C LEU A 3 12.08 11.84 0.45
N PRO A 4 12.83 11.06 -0.36
CA PRO A 4 14.01 11.59 -1.04
C PRO A 4 13.61 12.62 -2.10
N THR A 5 14.21 13.80 -2.05
CA THR A 5 14.03 14.85 -3.06
C THR A 5 15.21 14.87 -4.01
N GLY A 6 15.11 14.16 -5.13
CA GLY A 6 16.22 13.93 -6.07
C GLY A 6 17.12 12.75 -5.65
N LYS A 7 18.41 12.78 -6.05
CA LYS A 7 19.40 11.77 -5.64
C LYS A 7 19.78 12.02 -4.17
N ALA A 8 19.10 11.38 -3.25
CA ALA A 8 19.33 11.51 -1.81
C ALA A 8 20.34 10.45 -1.32
N ASP A 9 21.60 10.57 -1.71
CA ASP A 9 22.67 9.73 -1.18
C ASP A 9 22.76 9.91 0.34
N GLY A 10 22.72 8.83 1.09
CA GLY A 10 22.75 8.84 2.56
C GLY A 10 21.38 8.95 3.23
N LEU A 11 20.29 8.69 2.53
CA LEU A 11 18.95 8.62 3.12
C LEU A 11 18.92 7.67 4.33
N PHE A 12 19.70 6.59 4.30
CA PHE A 12 19.85 5.65 5.39
C PHE A 12 20.43 6.30 6.67
N VAL A 13 21.31 7.32 6.53
CA VAL A 13 21.85 8.06 7.69
C VAL A 13 20.74 8.81 8.40
N ALA A 14 19.85 9.46 7.64
CA ALA A 14 18.67 10.11 8.18
C ALA A 14 17.69 9.11 8.82
N ALA A 15 17.48 7.95 8.18
CA ALA A 15 16.58 6.92 8.69
C ALA A 15 17.05 6.34 10.02
N ASN A 16 18.31 5.88 10.09
CA ASN A 16 18.88 5.33 11.29
C ASN A 16 19.00 6.40 12.40
N GLY A 17 19.35 7.65 12.04
CA GLY A 17 19.40 8.77 12.98
C GLY A 17 18.05 9.09 13.59
N LEU A 18 16.99 9.13 12.78
CA LEU A 18 15.63 9.36 13.28
C LEU A 18 15.17 8.21 14.18
N VAL A 19 15.43 6.96 13.81
CA VAL A 19 15.10 5.80 14.66
C VAL A 19 15.82 5.89 15.99
N LYS A 20 17.13 6.16 16.01
CA LYS A 20 17.89 6.32 17.24
C LYS A 20 17.36 7.47 18.11
N ALA A 21 17.07 8.63 17.49
CA ALA A 21 16.52 9.77 18.20
C ALA A 21 15.12 9.48 18.81
N LEU A 22 14.28 8.71 18.12
CA LEU A 22 12.98 8.25 18.62
C LEU A 22 13.14 7.25 19.78
N GLN A 23 14.08 6.31 19.66
CA GLN A 23 14.41 5.35 20.73
C GLN A 23 14.93 6.05 21.97
N ASP A 24 15.74 7.10 21.82
CA ASP A 24 16.22 7.93 22.94
C ASP A 24 15.09 8.71 23.65
N LYS A 25 13.93 8.84 23.00
CA LYS A 25 12.68 9.38 23.58
C LYS A 25 11.74 8.29 24.11
N GLY A 26 12.17 7.03 24.12
CA GLY A 26 11.43 5.90 24.66
C GLY A 26 10.47 5.21 23.70
N ALA A 27 10.43 5.61 22.42
CA ALA A 27 9.62 4.92 21.43
C ALA A 27 10.29 3.61 20.97
N LYS A 28 9.50 2.56 20.74
CA LYS A 28 9.97 1.33 20.11
C LYS A 28 9.98 1.55 18.59
N ALA A 29 11.05 2.14 18.08
CA ALA A 29 11.17 2.54 16.68
C ALA A 29 12.04 1.58 15.88
N THR A 30 11.70 1.38 14.59
CA THR A 30 12.46 0.57 13.64
C THR A 30 12.47 1.20 12.24
N VAL A 31 13.41 0.78 11.37
CA VAL A 31 13.46 1.16 9.95
C VAL A 31 12.75 0.11 9.11
N PHE A 32 11.90 0.57 8.19
CA PHE A 32 11.39 -0.23 7.08
C PHE A 32 11.97 0.27 5.77
N ARG A 33 12.67 -0.59 5.05
CA ARG A 33 13.19 -0.33 3.71
C ARG A 33 12.39 -1.15 2.70
N PRO A 34 11.53 -0.52 1.87
CA PRO A 34 10.70 -1.26 0.91
C PRO A 34 11.51 -2.06 -0.10
N PHE A 35 12.59 -1.47 -0.64
CA PHE A 35 13.44 -2.11 -1.64
C PHE A 35 14.90 -2.11 -1.22
N ASP A 36 15.52 -3.28 -1.28
CA ASP A 36 16.94 -3.44 -1.00
C ASP A 36 17.80 -3.42 -2.27
N VAL A 37 19.04 -2.98 -2.13
CA VAL A 37 20.00 -2.92 -3.23
C VAL A 37 20.74 -4.26 -3.32
N CYS A 38 20.79 -4.84 -4.54
CA CYS A 38 21.54 -6.06 -4.79
C CYS A 38 23.04 -5.81 -4.72
N LYS A 39 23.80 -6.68 -4.05
CA LYS A 39 25.26 -6.59 -3.94
C LYS A 39 25.99 -6.93 -5.24
N ASN A 40 25.35 -7.67 -6.16
CA ASN A 40 25.97 -8.03 -7.44
C ASN A 40 24.97 -8.01 -8.60
N ALA A 41 25.49 -7.86 -9.83
CA ALA A 41 24.70 -7.81 -11.06
C ALA A 41 24.07 -9.18 -11.43
N LYS A 42 24.51 -10.30 -10.85
CA LYS A 42 24.09 -11.67 -11.21
C LYS A 42 22.94 -12.23 -10.40
N GLY A 43 22.32 -11.44 -9.52
CA GLY A 43 21.00 -11.78 -8.97
C GLY A 43 20.96 -12.60 -7.69
N ALA A 44 22.08 -12.86 -7.01
CA ALA A 44 22.05 -13.37 -5.64
C ALA A 44 21.83 -12.20 -4.68
N CYS A 45 20.56 -11.84 -4.47
CA CYS A 45 20.20 -10.77 -3.53
C CYS A 45 20.07 -11.36 -2.13
N SER A 46 20.95 -10.98 -1.20
CA SER A 46 20.73 -11.12 0.23
C SER A 46 19.88 -9.92 0.72
N CYS A 47 18.61 -9.87 0.30
CA CYS A 47 17.68 -8.87 0.81
C CYS A 47 17.34 -9.17 2.26
N SER A 48 17.01 -8.13 3.05
CA SER A 48 16.46 -8.35 4.38
C SER A 48 15.13 -9.10 4.28
N THR A 49 14.75 -9.78 5.36
CA THR A 49 13.49 -10.55 5.43
C THR A 49 12.25 -9.71 5.09
N TYR A 50 12.35 -8.39 5.25
CA TYR A 50 11.23 -7.45 5.09
C TYR A 50 11.33 -6.56 3.85
N SER A 51 12.36 -6.71 3.03
CA SER A 51 12.58 -5.91 1.83
C SER A 51 12.44 -6.77 0.56
N MET A 52 12.02 -6.13 -0.51
CA MET A 52 12.05 -6.69 -1.86
C MET A 52 13.34 -6.26 -2.57
N SER A 53 13.87 -7.07 -3.49
CA SER A 53 14.98 -6.61 -4.32
C SER A 53 14.54 -5.54 -5.32
N LYS A 54 15.39 -4.55 -5.59
CA LYS A 54 15.11 -3.56 -6.67
C LYS A 54 14.88 -4.22 -8.02
N CYS A 55 15.58 -5.33 -8.32
CA CYS A 55 15.41 -6.05 -9.57
C CYS A 55 14.01 -6.69 -9.70
N GLU A 56 13.47 -7.18 -8.61
CA GLU A 56 12.11 -7.72 -8.55
C GLU A 56 11.07 -6.59 -8.70
N ALA A 57 11.25 -5.47 -8.01
CA ALA A 57 10.39 -4.30 -8.13
C ALA A 57 10.33 -3.78 -9.58
N VAL A 58 11.48 -3.73 -10.29
CA VAL A 58 11.55 -3.37 -11.72
C VAL A 58 10.71 -4.32 -12.59
N LYS A 59 10.70 -5.64 -12.30
CA LYS A 59 9.89 -6.61 -13.05
C LYS A 59 8.39 -6.32 -12.89
N TYR A 60 7.93 -6.06 -11.66
CA TYR A 60 6.54 -5.67 -11.42
C TYR A 60 6.14 -4.43 -12.23
N ILE A 61 6.99 -3.39 -12.20
CA ILE A 61 6.72 -2.12 -12.91
C ILE A 61 6.72 -2.33 -14.43
N ALA A 62 7.69 -3.07 -14.97
CA ALA A 62 7.80 -3.37 -16.40
C ALA A 62 6.60 -4.16 -16.93
N ASN A 63 5.99 -5.00 -16.09
CA ASN A 63 4.80 -5.78 -16.42
C ASN A 63 3.47 -5.01 -16.16
N GLY A 64 3.51 -3.74 -15.75
CA GLY A 64 2.32 -2.97 -15.41
C GLY A 64 1.64 -3.38 -14.09
N GLN A 65 2.32 -4.17 -13.25
CA GLN A 65 1.81 -4.75 -11.99
C GLN A 65 2.14 -3.86 -10.77
N LYS A 66 1.91 -2.54 -10.92
CA LYS A 66 2.20 -1.59 -9.84
C LYS A 66 1.37 -1.85 -8.57
N SER A 67 0.12 -2.26 -8.73
CA SER A 67 -0.77 -2.56 -7.61
C SER A 67 -0.25 -3.72 -6.78
N GLU A 68 0.15 -4.80 -7.43
CA GLU A 68 0.70 -6.00 -6.80
C GLU A 68 2.04 -5.71 -6.12
N LEU A 69 2.85 -4.83 -6.72
CA LEU A 69 4.09 -4.33 -6.09
C LEU A 69 3.80 -3.67 -4.74
N ILE A 70 2.82 -2.77 -4.69
CA ILE A 70 2.48 -2.05 -3.45
C ILE A 70 1.85 -3.01 -2.41
N GLU A 71 1.06 -3.98 -2.84
CA GLU A 71 0.52 -5.01 -1.94
C GLU A 71 1.64 -5.89 -1.35
N ALA A 72 2.66 -6.24 -2.14
CA ALA A 72 3.83 -6.97 -1.63
C ALA A 72 4.65 -6.13 -0.63
N VAL A 73 4.78 -4.83 -0.87
CA VAL A 73 5.40 -3.88 0.11
C VAL A 73 4.60 -3.84 1.40
N LEU A 74 3.26 -3.78 1.33
CA LEU A 74 2.38 -3.82 2.50
C LEU A 74 2.51 -5.13 3.29
N ALA A 75 2.62 -6.26 2.59
CA ALA A 75 2.82 -7.57 3.22
C ALA A 75 4.12 -7.60 4.03
N ASN A 76 5.21 -7.10 3.46
CA ASN A 76 6.50 -7.01 4.13
C ASN A 76 6.48 -6.04 5.32
N TYR A 77 5.83 -4.89 5.18
CA TYR A 77 5.64 -3.92 6.26
C TYR A 77 4.85 -4.52 7.43
N ASN A 78 3.74 -5.21 7.17
CA ASN A 78 2.93 -5.83 8.21
C ASN A 78 3.66 -6.99 8.90
N ARG A 79 4.51 -7.74 8.16
CA ARG A 79 5.39 -8.77 8.74
C ARG A 79 6.39 -8.12 9.69
N LEU A 80 7.05 -7.04 9.27
CA LEU A 80 7.96 -6.26 10.15
C LEU A 80 7.26 -5.83 11.44
N LEU A 81 6.07 -5.23 11.34
CA LEU A 81 5.30 -4.79 12.50
C LEU A 81 4.99 -5.94 13.46
N LYS A 82 4.54 -7.08 12.92
CA LYS A 82 4.20 -8.26 13.71
C LYS A 82 5.43 -8.81 14.46
N ASP A 83 6.57 -8.89 13.77
CA ASP A 83 7.78 -9.51 14.32
C ASP A 83 8.52 -8.59 15.30
N THR A 84 8.51 -7.28 15.05
CA THR A 84 9.19 -6.30 15.90
C THR A 84 8.31 -5.73 17.00
N GLY A 85 7.00 -5.66 16.80
CA GLY A 85 6.06 -4.96 17.66
C GLY A 85 6.44 -3.49 17.84
N ALA A 86 6.91 -2.83 16.79
CA ALA A 86 7.33 -1.43 16.83
C ALA A 86 6.13 -0.49 16.95
N ASP A 87 6.28 0.56 17.77
CA ASP A 87 5.27 1.62 17.91
C ASP A 87 5.39 2.65 16.78
N VAL A 88 6.62 2.88 16.31
CA VAL A 88 6.93 3.83 15.24
C VAL A 88 7.81 3.16 14.18
N VAL A 89 7.42 3.29 12.92
CA VAL A 89 8.20 2.80 11.78
C VAL A 89 8.67 3.95 10.92
N VAL A 90 9.98 4.09 10.79
CA VAL A 90 10.60 5.04 9.86
C VAL A 90 10.74 4.35 8.51
N VAL A 91 9.89 4.73 7.56
CA VAL A 91 9.94 4.18 6.20
C VAL A 91 11.00 4.92 5.40
N GLU A 92 12.03 4.22 4.95
CA GLU A 92 13.05 4.76 4.04
C GLU A 92 12.49 4.83 2.63
N GLY A 93 12.39 6.02 2.06
CA GLY A 93 11.89 6.22 0.71
C GLY A 93 12.79 5.59 -0.35
N VAL A 94 12.20 5.28 -1.48
CA VAL A 94 12.90 4.64 -2.58
C VAL A 94 13.70 5.66 -3.37
N VAL A 95 14.97 5.39 -3.60
CA VAL A 95 15.83 6.10 -4.56
C VAL A 95 16.04 5.19 -5.76
N ALA A 96 15.64 5.62 -6.96
CA ALA A 96 15.70 4.81 -8.17
C ALA A 96 16.17 5.64 -9.38
N ASP A 97 16.74 4.94 -10.36
CA ASP A 97 17.19 5.46 -11.65
C ASP A 97 16.50 4.78 -12.84
N ARG A 98 15.75 3.68 -12.57
CA ARG A 98 15.11 2.84 -13.61
C ARG A 98 13.59 3.00 -13.70
N PHE A 99 12.99 3.79 -12.81
CA PHE A 99 11.55 4.08 -12.77
C PHE A 99 11.31 5.40 -12.04
N ASP A 100 10.09 5.95 -12.15
CA ASP A 100 9.74 7.17 -11.43
C ASP A 100 9.64 6.91 -9.92
N GLN A 101 10.71 7.30 -9.21
CA GLN A 101 10.81 7.14 -7.76
C GLN A 101 9.73 7.93 -7.01
N ASN A 102 9.30 9.10 -7.51
CA ASN A 102 8.32 9.93 -6.83
C ASN A 102 6.94 9.30 -6.89
N GLU A 103 6.58 8.72 -8.04
CA GLU A 103 5.33 7.99 -8.21
C GLU A 103 5.25 6.78 -7.25
N ILE A 104 6.31 5.99 -7.17
CA ILE A 104 6.36 4.82 -6.28
C ILE A 104 6.37 5.25 -4.81
N ASN A 105 7.14 6.29 -4.44
CA ASN A 105 7.14 6.82 -3.08
C ASN A 105 5.77 7.35 -2.67
N ALA A 106 5.06 8.04 -3.56
CA ALA A 106 3.69 8.49 -3.30
C ALA A 106 2.74 7.31 -3.09
N ALA A 107 2.83 6.28 -3.93
CA ALA A 107 2.00 5.08 -3.79
C ALA A 107 2.26 4.35 -2.46
N ILE A 108 3.52 4.18 -2.05
CA ILE A 108 3.88 3.56 -0.76
C ILE A 108 3.39 4.41 0.42
N CYS A 109 3.61 5.72 0.37
CA CYS A 109 3.16 6.63 1.43
C CYS A 109 1.64 6.58 1.64
N LEU A 110 0.87 6.65 0.55
CA LEU A 110 -0.59 6.56 0.59
C LEU A 110 -1.05 5.17 1.08
N ALA A 111 -0.36 4.10 0.65
CA ALA A 111 -0.68 2.74 1.07
C ALA A 111 -0.47 2.51 2.58
N LEU A 112 0.55 3.14 3.15
CA LEU A 112 0.87 3.07 4.57
C LEU A 112 0.18 4.17 5.40
N ASP A 113 -0.55 5.08 4.77
CA ASP A 113 -1.09 6.32 5.37
C ASP A 113 -0.03 7.06 6.19
N ALA A 114 1.21 7.15 5.65
CA ALA A 114 2.37 7.67 6.36
C ALA A 114 2.42 9.20 6.33
N ASP A 115 2.97 9.78 7.42
CA ASP A 115 3.40 11.17 7.44
C ASP A 115 4.72 11.32 6.66
N LEU A 116 4.96 12.50 6.10
CA LEU A 116 6.09 12.77 5.21
C LEU A 116 7.17 13.64 5.86
N ILE A 117 8.40 13.23 5.65
CA ILE A 117 9.60 14.01 6.00
C ILE A 117 10.47 14.12 4.74
N PRO A 118 10.35 15.20 3.96
CA PRO A 118 11.24 15.44 2.84
C PRO A 118 12.70 15.49 3.27
N VAL A 119 13.54 14.75 2.54
CA VAL A 119 14.99 14.70 2.78
C VAL A 119 15.71 15.24 1.55
N SER A 120 16.47 16.31 1.72
CA SER A 120 17.18 17.00 0.65
C SER A 120 18.68 17.04 0.90
N ILE A 121 19.48 17.04 -0.18
CA ILE A 121 20.93 17.16 -0.12
C ILE A 121 21.36 18.54 -0.60
N GLY A 122 22.25 19.19 0.18
CA GLY A 122 22.85 20.47 -0.16
C GLY A 122 22.01 21.68 0.23
N ALA A 123 22.36 22.87 -0.32
CA ALA A 123 21.84 24.15 0.14
C ALA A 123 20.30 24.28 0.08
N CYS A 124 19.74 24.88 1.11
CA CYS A 124 18.30 25.04 1.37
C CYS A 124 17.50 25.61 0.15
N LYS A 125 18.05 26.60 -0.59
CA LYS A 125 17.34 27.19 -1.76
C LYS A 125 17.00 26.16 -2.86
N LYS A 126 17.90 25.21 -3.12
CA LYS A 126 17.69 24.15 -4.11
C LYS A 126 16.73 23.07 -3.57
N ALA A 127 16.79 22.81 -2.27
CA ALA A 127 15.94 21.86 -1.59
C ALA A 127 14.45 22.20 -1.72
N HIS A 128 14.07 23.49 -1.61
CA HIS A 128 12.67 23.92 -1.73
C HIS A 128 12.03 23.55 -3.07
N SER A 129 12.72 23.77 -4.18
CA SER A 129 12.20 23.42 -5.50
C SER A 129 12.02 21.91 -5.65
N MET A 130 12.98 21.14 -5.17
CA MET A 130 12.92 19.67 -5.21
C MET A 130 11.80 19.10 -4.33
N VAL A 131 11.59 19.66 -3.13
CA VAL A 131 10.46 19.31 -2.26
C VAL A 131 9.14 19.57 -2.98
N ARG A 132 8.98 20.76 -3.60
CA ARG A 132 7.75 21.10 -4.34
C ARG A 132 7.46 20.13 -5.48
N ILE A 133 8.49 19.72 -6.23
CA ILE A 133 8.35 18.73 -7.31
C ILE A 133 7.91 17.38 -6.73
N ALA A 134 8.60 16.88 -5.70
CA ALA A 134 8.25 15.61 -5.06
C ALA A 134 6.82 15.63 -4.48
N MET A 135 6.43 16.75 -3.84
CA MET A 135 5.09 16.91 -3.26
C MET A 135 3.98 16.98 -4.32
N GLY A 136 4.29 17.36 -5.57
CA GLY A 136 3.32 17.38 -6.66
C GLY A 136 2.66 16.02 -6.96
N TYR A 137 3.33 14.91 -6.62
CA TYR A 137 2.79 13.55 -6.79
C TYR A 137 1.74 13.17 -5.74
N PHE A 138 1.64 13.92 -4.64
CA PHE A 138 0.72 13.64 -3.53
C PHE A 138 -0.61 14.39 -3.61
N GLY A 139 -0.77 15.27 -4.62
CA GLY A 139 -1.98 16.09 -4.72
C GLY A 139 -2.13 17.05 -3.53
N ASP A 140 -3.37 17.39 -3.20
CA ASP A 140 -3.65 18.32 -2.10
C ASP A 140 -3.43 17.71 -0.71
N SER A 141 -3.62 16.39 -0.55
CA SER A 141 -3.37 15.69 0.72
C SER A 141 -1.89 15.67 1.14
N GLY A 142 -0.98 15.90 0.20
CA GLY A 142 0.45 15.89 0.48
C GLY A 142 0.90 16.99 1.44
N LYS A 143 0.27 18.16 1.42
CA LYS A 143 0.67 19.30 2.27
C LYS A 143 0.43 19.00 3.75
N ASP A 144 -0.68 18.37 4.06
CA ASP A 144 -1.10 18.07 5.43
C ASP A 144 -0.32 16.91 6.06
N ARG A 145 0.40 16.13 5.22
CA ARG A 145 1.24 15.00 5.66
C ARG A 145 2.65 15.39 6.07
N VAL A 146 3.11 16.60 5.75
CA VAL A 146 4.50 17.02 6.02
C VAL A 146 4.66 17.45 7.48
N VAL A 147 5.39 16.65 8.26
CA VAL A 147 5.64 16.89 9.68
C VAL A 147 7.00 17.52 9.99
N GLY A 148 7.87 17.62 9.00
CA GLY A 148 9.18 18.25 9.13
C GLY A 148 10.05 17.98 7.91
N GLY A 149 11.26 18.54 7.87
CA GLY A 149 12.22 18.33 6.80
C GLY A 149 13.63 18.03 7.31
N ILE A 150 14.42 17.31 6.54
CA ILE A 150 15.81 16.98 6.86
C ILE A 150 16.73 17.49 5.73
N LEU A 151 17.79 18.17 6.11
CA LEU A 151 18.92 18.47 5.21
C LEU A 151 20.06 17.51 5.50
N LEU A 152 20.66 16.99 4.42
CA LEU A 152 21.83 16.10 4.49
C LEU A 152 23.00 16.70 3.76
N ASN A 153 24.20 16.55 4.34
CA ASN A 153 25.47 16.78 3.64
C ASN A 153 25.55 18.17 2.95
N GLU A 154 25.05 19.22 3.60
CA GLU A 154 25.14 20.59 3.07
C GLU A 154 26.62 21.02 2.89
N ASP A 155 27.48 20.55 3.78
CA ASP A 155 28.92 20.79 3.87
C ASP A 155 29.78 19.75 3.11
N ALA A 156 29.17 18.81 2.37
CA ALA A 156 29.93 17.79 1.66
C ALA A 156 30.87 18.42 0.61
N PRO A 157 32.13 17.94 0.50
CA PRO A 157 33.09 18.42 -0.46
C PRO A 157 32.54 18.34 -1.90
N ARG A 158 32.71 19.45 -2.67
CA ARG A 158 32.24 19.53 -4.05
C ARG A 158 33.38 19.93 -4.95
N ASP A 159 33.37 19.44 -6.20
CA ASP A 159 34.28 19.92 -7.23
C ASP A 159 33.88 21.33 -7.73
N ALA A 160 34.72 21.91 -8.58
CA ALA A 160 34.49 23.23 -9.17
C ALA A 160 33.20 23.31 -10.02
N THR A 161 32.59 22.17 -10.40
CA THR A 161 31.32 22.09 -11.12
C THR A 161 30.12 21.93 -10.19
N GLY A 162 30.35 21.91 -8.88
CA GLY A 162 29.31 21.69 -7.86
C GLY A 162 28.84 20.24 -7.71
N ARG A 163 29.51 19.29 -8.40
CA ARG A 163 29.29 17.88 -8.21
C ARG A 163 29.97 17.41 -6.92
N LYS A 164 29.41 16.40 -6.25
CA LYS A 164 30.11 15.76 -5.13
C LYS A 164 31.50 15.35 -5.62
N LYS A 165 32.52 15.78 -4.92
CA LYS A 165 33.83 15.22 -5.10
C LYS A 165 33.75 13.77 -4.65
N LEU A 166 33.74 12.80 -5.58
CA LEU A 166 34.40 11.54 -5.31
C LEU A 166 35.78 11.99 -4.82
N VAL A 167 36.15 11.64 -3.59
CA VAL A 167 37.45 12.03 -3.06
C VAL A 167 38.51 11.28 -3.86
N LEU A 168 38.73 11.74 -5.10
CA LEU A 168 39.93 11.40 -5.86
C LEU A 168 41.06 12.13 -5.16
N ALA A 169 41.99 11.37 -4.64
CA ALA A 169 43.11 11.80 -3.89
C ALA A 169 43.81 13.01 -4.53
N GLY A 170 43.85 14.07 -3.83
CA GLY A 170 44.56 15.27 -4.12
C GLY A 170 44.32 16.27 -3.01
N LYS A 171 45.06 16.14 -1.90
CA LYS A 171 45.02 16.97 -0.69
C LYS A 171 43.59 17.18 -0.22
N SER A 172 43.08 16.25 0.60
CA SER A 172 41.84 16.41 1.33
C SER A 172 42.05 17.57 2.32
N GLU A 173 41.51 18.72 2.03
CA GLU A 173 41.04 19.62 3.05
C GLU A 173 39.71 19.13 3.64
N CYS A 174 39.61 17.83 3.87
CA CYS A 174 38.84 17.31 4.99
C CYS A 174 39.78 17.51 6.18
N GLY A 175 39.52 18.47 7.03
CA GLY A 175 40.27 18.68 8.27
C GLY A 175 40.17 17.52 9.25
N CYS A 176 40.27 16.30 8.77
CA CYS A 176 40.36 15.06 9.50
C CYS A 176 41.82 14.80 9.83
N ASN A 177 42.45 15.67 10.61
CA ASN A 177 43.54 15.28 11.46
C ASN A 177 43.02 14.22 12.44
N SER A 178 43.87 13.31 12.87
CA SER A 178 43.66 12.16 13.76
C SER A 178 42.85 12.38 15.04
N SER A 179 42.24 13.53 15.20
CA SER A 179 41.20 13.90 16.16
C SER A 179 40.06 14.59 15.40
N CYS A 180 39.23 13.80 14.68
CA CYS A 180 38.02 14.32 14.06
C CYS A 180 37.00 14.67 15.14
N GLY A 181 37.25 15.79 15.83
CA GLY A 181 36.24 16.57 16.51
C GLY A 181 35.55 17.40 15.47
N CYS A 182 34.56 16.83 14.76
CA CYS A 182 33.56 17.63 14.07
C CYS A 182 32.77 18.39 15.15
N SER A 183 33.44 19.36 15.79
CA SER A 183 32.86 20.28 16.74
C SER A 183 32.17 21.37 15.95
N GLY A 184 30.84 21.39 15.99
CA GLY A 184 30.21 22.66 15.94
C GLY A 184 29.06 22.96 15.01
N SER A 185 28.21 22.00 14.66
CA SER A 185 26.82 22.38 14.38
C SER A 185 25.94 21.86 15.50
N LYS A 186 25.48 22.77 16.37
CA LYS A 186 24.47 22.47 17.38
C LYS A 186 23.18 22.04 16.68
N ALA A 187 22.41 21.17 17.37
CA ALA A 187 21.07 20.86 16.93
C ALA A 187 20.30 22.16 16.60
N PRO A 188 19.52 22.20 15.52
CA PRO A 188 18.75 23.39 15.18
C PRO A 188 17.80 23.73 16.34
N GLU A 189 17.80 25.01 16.75
CA GLU A 189 16.83 25.49 17.75
C GLU A 189 15.41 25.36 17.18
N ALA A 190 14.44 25.09 18.05
CA ALA A 190 13.03 25.03 17.68
C ALA A 190 12.63 26.35 17.00
N GLY A 191 12.26 26.30 15.70
CA GLY A 191 11.89 27.47 14.94
C GLY A 191 13.01 28.12 14.11
N ALA A 192 14.21 27.51 14.01
CA ALA A 192 15.25 28.00 13.13
C ALA A 192 14.78 27.96 11.67
N SER A 193 14.34 29.13 11.14
CA SER A 193 14.03 29.33 9.73
C SER A 193 15.34 29.52 8.96
N CYS A 194 15.44 28.94 7.76
CA CYS A 194 16.50 29.28 6.84
C CYS A 194 16.53 30.80 6.63
N SER A 195 17.59 31.44 7.12
CA SER A 195 17.78 32.87 6.98
C SER A 195 18.20 33.21 5.56
N ALA A 196 17.31 33.69 4.76
CA ALA A 196 17.46 34.66 3.68
C ALA A 196 16.18 34.66 2.81
N GLU A 197 15.40 35.70 2.89
CA GLU A 197 14.32 36.08 1.97
C GLU A 197 13.29 34.97 1.63
N GLY A 198 12.46 34.60 2.61
CA GLY A 198 11.34 33.68 2.47
C GLY A 198 11.32 32.64 3.58
N LYS A 199 10.26 32.62 4.39
CA LYS A 199 10.06 31.58 5.41
C LYS A 199 10.10 30.22 4.73
N CYS A 200 10.95 29.30 5.23
CA CYS A 200 10.93 27.90 4.80
C CYS A 200 9.52 27.34 5.07
N PRO A 201 8.84 26.76 4.08
CA PRO A 201 7.49 26.25 4.27
C PRO A 201 7.46 24.98 5.14
N VAL A 202 8.63 24.42 5.46
CA VAL A 202 8.77 23.18 6.21
C VAL A 202 9.63 23.41 7.45
N THR A 203 9.15 23.04 8.63
CA THR A 203 9.91 23.06 9.88
C THR A 203 11.08 22.08 9.80
N MET A 204 12.31 22.55 10.15
CA MET A 204 13.50 21.70 10.09
C MET A 204 13.55 20.75 11.26
N LEU A 205 13.52 19.45 10.95
CA LEU A 205 13.66 18.36 11.93
C LEU A 205 15.14 18.07 12.23
N ALA A 206 15.99 18.10 11.21
CA ALA A 206 17.44 17.92 11.37
C ALA A 206 18.23 18.59 10.22
N ASN A 207 19.47 18.99 10.53
CA ASN A 207 20.51 19.31 9.57
C ASN A 207 21.73 18.44 9.87
N ILE A 208 21.93 17.36 9.11
CA ILE A 208 22.95 16.34 9.37
C ILE A 208 24.17 16.63 8.51
N PRO A 209 25.32 16.96 9.10
CA PRO A 209 26.53 17.26 8.37
C PRO A 209 27.12 16.02 7.68
N TYR A 210 28.00 16.26 6.71
CA TYR A 210 28.72 15.18 6.07
C TYR A 210 29.74 14.54 7.01
N ASN A 211 29.73 13.20 7.05
CA ASN A 211 30.75 12.42 7.72
C ASN A 211 31.13 11.24 6.83
N CYS A 212 32.37 11.21 6.34
CA CYS A 212 32.84 10.17 5.42
C CYS A 212 32.71 8.75 5.99
N LYS A 213 32.82 8.56 7.31
CA LYS A 213 32.66 7.26 7.96
C LYS A 213 31.26 6.67 7.75
N ASN A 214 30.23 7.52 7.65
CA ASN A 214 28.87 7.06 7.37
C ASN A 214 28.72 6.46 5.96
N TYR A 215 29.66 6.77 5.06
CA TYR A 215 29.68 6.31 3.67
C TYR A 215 30.76 5.26 3.39
N ALA A 216 31.50 4.83 4.42
CA ALA A 216 32.56 3.86 4.29
C ALA A 216 32.00 2.46 3.95
N LEU A 217 32.54 1.83 2.91
CA LEU A 217 32.15 0.50 2.45
C LEU A 217 33.13 -0.56 2.98
N ARG A 218 32.64 -1.77 3.30
CA ARG A 218 33.49 -2.90 3.66
C ARG A 218 34.19 -3.46 2.43
N ALA A 219 35.38 -4.03 2.65
CA ALA A 219 36.12 -4.73 1.59
C ALA A 219 35.31 -5.88 0.96
N SER A 220 34.52 -6.61 1.77
CA SER A 220 33.61 -7.66 1.29
C SER A 220 32.51 -7.14 0.36
N ASP A 221 31.94 -5.98 0.65
CA ASP A 221 30.92 -5.36 -0.21
C ASP A 221 31.52 -4.88 -1.54
N LEU A 222 32.74 -4.29 -1.48
CA LEU A 222 33.49 -3.89 -2.66
C LEU A 222 33.87 -5.08 -3.54
N ALA A 223 34.36 -6.17 -2.94
CA ALA A 223 34.71 -7.38 -3.67
C ALA A 223 33.50 -7.97 -4.40
N SER A 224 32.35 -8.01 -3.72
CA SER A 224 31.09 -8.47 -4.32
C SER A 224 30.67 -7.59 -5.50
N PHE A 225 30.81 -6.27 -5.37
CA PHE A 225 30.42 -5.31 -6.40
C PHE A 225 31.37 -5.34 -7.62
N LEU A 226 32.65 -5.55 -7.39
CA LEU A 226 33.68 -5.64 -8.42
C LEU A 226 33.80 -7.05 -9.01
N GLU A 227 33.02 -8.04 -8.54
CA GLU A 227 33.15 -9.45 -8.91
C GLU A 227 34.61 -9.96 -8.74
N GLY A 228 35.27 -9.48 -7.67
CA GLY A 228 36.67 -9.80 -7.38
C GLY A 228 36.86 -10.80 -6.23
N ALA A 229 37.98 -11.52 -6.27
CA ALA A 229 38.38 -12.39 -5.17
C ALA A 229 39.01 -11.56 -4.04
N LEU A 230 38.47 -11.66 -2.82
CA LEU A 230 38.97 -10.97 -1.64
C LEU A 230 39.93 -11.85 -0.85
N VAL A 231 41.08 -11.26 -0.48
CA VAL A 231 42.08 -11.86 0.41
C VAL A 231 42.39 -10.85 1.53
N GLY A 232 42.37 -11.28 2.78
CA GLY A 232 42.61 -10.44 3.96
C GLY A 232 41.37 -10.11 4.74
N ASP A 233 41.36 -8.96 5.47
CA ASP A 233 40.28 -8.59 6.35
C ASP A 233 39.07 -8.07 5.56
N GLU A 234 37.99 -8.82 5.57
CA GLU A 234 36.73 -8.51 4.88
C GLU A 234 35.97 -7.30 5.46
N ASN A 235 36.26 -6.93 6.70
CA ASN A 235 35.54 -5.87 7.43
C ASN A 235 36.25 -4.51 7.36
N VAL A 236 37.43 -4.46 6.72
CA VAL A 236 38.12 -3.18 6.49
C VAL A 236 37.20 -2.22 5.74
N ARG A 237 37.10 -0.97 6.24
CA ARG A 237 36.21 0.04 5.71
C ARG A 237 36.99 1.15 4.98
N VAL A 238 36.48 1.52 3.84
CA VAL A 238 37.08 2.56 2.99
C VAL A 238 36.05 3.58 2.54
N CYS A 239 36.44 4.85 2.46
CA CYS A 239 35.61 5.96 2.03
C CYS A 239 36.29 6.89 1.00
N GLY A 240 37.42 6.49 0.44
CA GLY A 240 38.15 7.22 -0.59
C GLY A 240 38.81 6.29 -1.60
N VAL A 241 39.26 6.83 -2.72
CA VAL A 241 39.93 6.11 -3.82
C VAL A 241 41.25 6.81 -4.17
N SER A 242 42.30 6.04 -4.32
CA SER A 242 43.60 6.48 -4.82
C SER A 242 44.03 5.63 -6.02
N PHE A 243 44.80 6.24 -6.93
CA PHE A 243 45.47 5.56 -8.05
C PHE A 243 46.98 5.58 -7.90
N ASP A 244 47.48 6.20 -6.83
CA ASP A 244 48.94 6.28 -6.55
C ASP A 244 49.22 5.67 -5.18
N ALA A 245 50.08 4.64 -5.18
CA ALA A 245 50.42 3.89 -3.99
C ALA A 245 51.15 4.73 -2.93
N ALA A 246 51.95 5.70 -3.37
CA ALA A 246 52.77 6.53 -2.48
C ALA A 246 51.93 7.57 -1.68
N SER A 247 50.84 8.06 -2.28
CA SER A 247 49.95 9.06 -1.67
C SER A 247 48.69 8.50 -1.02
N ALA A 248 48.42 7.22 -1.20
CA ALA A 248 47.23 6.55 -0.66
C ALA A 248 47.16 6.59 0.87
N GLN A 249 45.95 6.85 1.41
CA GLN A 249 45.70 7.00 2.85
C GLN A 249 45.08 5.71 3.44
N GLU A 250 45.13 5.58 4.77
CA GLU A 250 44.61 4.41 5.51
C GLU A 250 43.09 4.16 5.37
N HIS A 251 42.34 5.10 4.84
CA HIS A 251 40.88 4.98 4.62
C HIS A 251 40.51 4.92 3.13
N GLU A 252 41.49 4.72 2.27
CA GLU A 252 41.32 4.71 0.82
C GLU A 252 41.47 3.30 0.21
N VAL A 253 40.87 3.13 -0.96
CA VAL A 253 41.10 2.02 -1.87
C VAL A 253 42.15 2.45 -2.89
N LEU A 254 43.24 1.69 -3.02
CA LEU A 254 44.19 1.84 -4.13
C LEU A 254 43.73 0.97 -5.30
N ILE A 255 43.49 1.58 -6.47
CA ILE A 255 43.19 0.86 -7.71
C ILE A 255 44.45 0.84 -8.58
N THR A 256 44.97 -0.36 -8.90
CA THR A 256 46.23 -0.50 -9.64
C THR A 256 46.26 -1.79 -10.45
N ALA A 257 47.07 -1.79 -11.53
CA ALA A 257 47.34 -2.98 -12.33
C ALA A 257 48.66 -3.68 -11.92
N THR A 258 49.29 -3.24 -10.82
CA THR A 258 50.56 -3.83 -10.34
C THR A 258 50.52 -3.98 -8.84
N VAL A 259 51.19 -5.02 -8.30
CA VAL A 259 51.34 -5.19 -6.85
C VAL A 259 52.24 -4.08 -6.32
N PRO A 260 51.76 -3.18 -5.44
CA PRO A 260 52.59 -2.09 -4.93
C PRO A 260 53.66 -2.63 -3.97
N ALA A 261 54.87 -2.09 -4.04
CA ALA A 261 55.96 -2.43 -3.11
C ALA A 261 55.63 -2.03 -1.66
N SER A 262 54.91 -0.91 -1.49
CA SER A 262 54.35 -0.44 -0.22
C SER A 262 53.18 0.47 -0.47
N THR A 263 52.21 0.52 0.46
CA THR A 263 51.08 1.45 0.43
C THR A 263 50.45 1.57 1.83
N ASN A 264 49.88 2.72 2.13
CA ASN A 264 49.06 2.94 3.31
C ASN A 264 47.58 2.65 3.05
N ALA A 265 47.17 2.36 1.80
CA ALA A 265 45.78 2.05 1.48
C ALA A 265 45.26 0.86 2.30
N ALA A 266 44.07 0.98 2.84
CA ALA A 266 43.45 -0.08 3.61
C ALA A 266 43.05 -1.26 2.74
N VAL A 267 42.56 -0.99 1.51
CA VAL A 267 42.19 -1.99 0.50
C VAL A 267 42.94 -1.72 -0.78
N VAL A 268 43.48 -2.76 -1.41
CA VAL A 268 44.08 -2.67 -2.73
C VAL A 268 43.25 -3.49 -3.72
N VAL A 269 42.85 -2.86 -4.82
CA VAL A 269 42.19 -3.55 -5.95
C VAL A 269 43.23 -3.77 -7.03
N LEU A 270 43.60 -5.03 -7.22
CA LEU A 270 44.48 -5.48 -8.30
C LEU A 270 43.64 -5.81 -9.53
N CYS A 271 43.89 -5.05 -10.59
CA CYS A 271 43.16 -5.11 -11.86
C CYS A 271 43.87 -5.98 -12.89
N ASP A 272 43.25 -6.20 -14.06
CA ASP A 272 43.80 -6.90 -15.22
C ASP A 272 44.28 -8.34 -14.92
N GLY A 273 43.68 -8.99 -13.91
CA GLY A 273 44.01 -10.36 -13.52
C GLY A 273 45.35 -10.50 -12.74
N VAL A 274 45.88 -9.39 -12.22
CA VAL A 274 47.05 -9.43 -11.33
C VAL A 274 46.63 -9.99 -9.97
N GLU A 275 47.43 -10.91 -9.44
CA GLU A 275 47.23 -11.57 -8.16
C GLU A 275 48.40 -11.29 -7.20
N GLY A 276 48.10 -11.20 -5.92
CA GLY A 276 49.10 -11.06 -4.86
C GLY A 276 48.50 -10.36 -3.62
N PRO A 277 49.10 -10.60 -2.44
CA PRO A 277 48.67 -9.87 -1.23
C PRO A 277 49.24 -8.44 -1.24
N ALA A 278 48.39 -7.45 -0.91
CA ALA A 278 48.81 -6.08 -0.73
C ALA A 278 47.83 -5.35 0.24
N GLY A 279 48.33 -4.52 1.13
CA GLY A 279 47.52 -3.81 2.12
C GLY A 279 46.91 -4.74 3.19
N LYS A 280 45.87 -4.25 3.89
CA LYS A 280 45.10 -5.01 4.92
C LYS A 280 44.14 -6.00 4.27
N ALA A 281 43.58 -5.60 3.11
CA ALA A 281 42.74 -6.45 2.27
C ALA A 281 43.08 -6.21 0.80
N THR A 282 43.00 -7.25 -0.01
CA THR A 282 43.27 -7.24 -1.45
C THR A 282 42.09 -7.82 -2.21
N ILE A 283 41.64 -7.11 -3.23
CA ILE A 283 40.59 -7.55 -4.16
C ILE A 283 41.23 -7.76 -5.52
N CYS A 284 41.27 -8.99 -6.01
CA CYS A 284 41.79 -9.32 -7.34
C CYS A 284 40.64 -9.45 -8.34
N THR A 285 40.69 -8.66 -9.43
CA THR A 285 39.66 -8.67 -10.49
C THR A 285 40.28 -8.76 -11.88
N LYS A 286 39.55 -9.33 -12.83
CA LYS A 286 39.93 -9.35 -14.25
C LYS A 286 39.60 -8.03 -14.97
N SER A 287 38.83 -7.15 -14.32
CA SER A 287 38.48 -5.86 -14.87
C SER A 287 39.68 -4.91 -14.93
N SER A 288 39.72 -4.05 -15.95
CA SER A 288 40.79 -3.04 -16.08
C SER A 288 40.64 -1.95 -15.02
N VAL A 289 41.75 -1.26 -14.74
CA VAL A 289 41.75 -0.08 -13.84
C VAL A 289 40.65 0.91 -14.20
N TRP A 290 40.42 1.15 -15.49
CA TRP A 290 39.41 2.07 -15.98
C TRP A 290 37.98 1.60 -15.69
N ALA A 291 37.68 0.34 -15.95
CA ALA A 291 36.38 -0.27 -15.65
C ALA A 291 36.08 -0.28 -14.14
N VAL A 292 37.08 -0.58 -13.31
CA VAL A 292 36.96 -0.52 -11.86
C VAL A 292 36.69 0.91 -11.39
N ALA A 293 37.42 1.91 -11.92
CA ALA A 293 37.22 3.31 -11.58
C ALA A 293 35.82 3.82 -11.96
N GLU A 294 35.30 3.43 -13.13
CA GLU A 294 33.95 3.72 -13.57
C GLU A 294 32.91 3.08 -12.62
N THR A 295 33.12 1.82 -12.26
CA THR A 295 32.27 1.09 -11.32
C THR A 295 32.23 1.80 -9.96
N PHE A 296 33.36 2.30 -9.45
CA PHE A 296 33.40 3.08 -8.21
C PHE A 296 32.54 4.35 -8.28
N SER A 297 32.47 5.01 -9.45
CA SER A 297 31.62 6.19 -9.63
C SER A 297 30.13 5.90 -9.52
N MET A 298 29.74 4.64 -9.71
CA MET A 298 28.35 4.17 -9.68
C MET A 298 27.98 3.47 -8.37
N LEU A 299 28.93 3.32 -7.43
CA LEU A 299 28.67 2.67 -6.14
C LEU A 299 27.54 3.39 -5.38
N PRO A 300 26.48 2.66 -5.01
CA PRO A 300 25.38 3.29 -4.28
C PRO A 300 25.81 3.60 -2.85
N ALA A 301 25.53 4.81 -2.39
CA ALA A 301 25.71 5.21 -1.00
C ALA A 301 24.58 4.61 -0.13
N VAL A 302 24.61 3.29 0.06
CA VAL A 302 23.61 2.55 0.83
C VAL A 302 24.28 1.75 1.95
N ILE A 303 23.52 1.41 3.00
CA ILE A 303 23.90 0.37 3.96
C ILE A 303 23.26 -0.94 3.52
N TYR A 304 24.05 -1.99 3.41
CA TYR A 304 23.53 -3.33 3.18
C TYR A 304 22.89 -3.89 4.45
N SER A 305 21.90 -4.75 4.29
CA SER A 305 21.07 -5.25 5.39
C SER A 305 21.84 -6.02 6.47
N ASP A 306 23.03 -6.53 6.15
CA ASP A 306 23.94 -7.25 7.05
C ASP A 306 25.00 -6.35 7.72
N ASP A 307 25.03 -5.04 7.42
CA ASP A 307 25.97 -4.08 8.00
C ASP A 307 25.40 -3.35 9.22
N ASN A 308 25.14 -4.11 10.29
CA ASN A 308 24.55 -3.59 11.51
C ASN A 308 25.43 -2.57 12.22
N GLU A 309 26.77 -2.74 12.19
CA GLU A 309 27.72 -1.83 12.80
C GLU A 309 27.64 -0.42 12.20
N ARG A 310 27.59 -0.34 10.86
CA ARG A 310 27.45 0.95 10.18
C ARG A 310 26.05 1.53 10.36
N ALA A 311 25.01 0.71 10.41
CA ALA A 311 23.65 1.15 10.70
C ALA A 311 23.59 1.80 12.08
N GLN A 312 24.19 1.17 13.10
CA GLN A 312 24.25 1.70 14.46
C GLN A 312 25.08 2.99 14.53
N SER A 313 26.33 2.97 14.04
CA SER A 313 27.24 4.12 14.15
C SER A 313 26.74 5.36 13.39
N SER A 314 26.12 5.17 12.23
CA SER A 314 25.49 6.25 11.47
C SER A 314 24.26 6.80 12.18
N GLY A 315 23.50 5.93 12.85
CA GLY A 315 22.35 6.31 13.66
C GLY A 315 22.76 7.16 14.87
N GLU A 316 23.75 6.70 15.63
CA GLU A 316 24.31 7.42 16.80
C GLU A 316 24.88 8.79 16.41
N PHE A 317 25.58 8.85 15.26
CA PHE A 317 26.08 10.12 14.74
C PHE A 317 24.93 11.06 14.37
N ALA A 318 23.99 10.60 13.55
CA ALA A 318 22.95 11.46 13.01
C ALA A 318 21.93 11.91 14.08
N ALA A 319 21.65 11.08 15.09
CA ALA A 319 20.68 11.39 16.15
C ALA A 319 20.99 12.69 16.90
N GLN A 320 22.27 13.08 16.97
CA GLN A 320 22.74 14.29 17.67
C GLN A 320 22.25 15.60 17.01
N PHE A 321 21.85 15.55 15.74
CA PHE A 321 21.45 16.72 14.96
C PHE A 321 19.93 16.89 14.83
N PHE A 322 19.15 16.00 15.44
CA PHE A 322 17.69 16.09 15.43
C PHE A 322 17.16 17.04 16.50
N ASN A 323 16.12 17.81 16.15
CA ASN A 323 15.41 18.65 17.11
C ASN A 323 14.64 17.79 18.11
N GLY A 324 15.05 17.85 19.38
CA GLY A 324 14.54 16.97 20.43
C GLY A 324 13.05 17.16 20.76
N GLU A 325 12.48 18.37 20.58
CA GLU A 325 11.06 18.65 20.81
C GLU A 325 10.19 18.07 19.68
N LEU A 326 10.60 18.27 18.43
CA LEU A 326 9.91 17.71 17.27
C LEU A 326 9.97 16.18 17.26
N VAL A 327 11.13 15.60 17.61
CA VAL A 327 11.25 14.13 17.76
C VAL A 327 10.33 13.61 18.88
N ALA A 328 10.25 14.33 20.01
CA ALA A 328 9.36 13.95 21.10
C ALA A 328 7.87 14.00 20.69
N SER A 329 7.50 14.90 19.78
CA SER A 329 6.13 14.91 19.22
C SER A 329 5.88 13.72 18.30
N LEU A 330 6.85 13.34 17.48
CA LEU A 330 6.77 12.18 16.60
C LEU A 330 6.81 10.84 17.37
N ALA A 331 7.45 10.82 18.55
CA ALA A 331 7.48 9.63 19.40
C ALA A 331 6.15 9.32 20.08
N LYS A 332 5.24 10.30 20.16
CA LYS A 332 3.91 10.09 20.71
C LYS A 332 3.07 9.35 19.69
N VAL A 333 2.76 8.09 19.97
CA VAL A 333 1.84 7.30 19.16
C VAL A 333 0.43 7.86 19.34
N CYS A 334 -0.09 8.51 18.30
CA CYS A 334 -1.47 8.98 18.27
C CYS A 334 -2.18 8.30 17.10
N ALA A 335 -3.34 7.70 17.36
CA ALA A 335 -4.23 7.30 16.27
C ALA A 335 -4.59 8.55 15.46
N LYS A 336 -4.53 8.46 14.14
CA LYS A 336 -5.00 9.54 13.27
C LYS A 336 -6.49 9.77 13.51
N GLU A 337 -6.88 11.02 13.64
CA GLU A 337 -8.29 11.39 13.81
C GLU A 337 -9.13 10.93 12.60
N PHE A 338 -8.54 10.97 11.42
CA PHE A 338 -9.18 10.55 10.16
C PHE A 338 -8.23 9.65 9.37
N PRO A 339 -8.17 8.34 9.70
CA PRO A 339 -7.33 7.41 8.96
C PRO A 339 -7.85 7.24 7.53
N LEU A 340 -6.94 7.21 6.57
CA LEU A 340 -7.26 7.01 5.16
C LEU A 340 -7.04 5.55 4.78
N MET A 341 -8.02 4.96 4.09
CA MET A 341 -7.92 3.65 3.48
C MET A 341 -7.61 3.79 2.00
N SER A 342 -6.34 3.68 1.61
CA SER A 342 -5.97 3.74 0.19
C SER A 342 -6.45 2.52 -0.59
N PRO A 343 -6.60 2.60 -1.93
CA PRO A 343 -6.95 1.46 -2.77
C PRO A 343 -6.05 0.23 -2.57
N ALA A 344 -4.74 0.44 -2.48
CA ALA A 344 -3.78 -0.65 -2.29
C ALA A 344 -3.92 -1.30 -0.90
N ALA A 345 -4.05 -0.49 0.16
CA ALA A 345 -4.28 -0.99 1.51
C ALA A 345 -5.61 -1.75 1.61
N PHE A 346 -6.64 -1.28 0.92
CA PHE A 346 -7.94 -1.94 0.88
C PHE A 346 -7.87 -3.31 0.19
N ARG A 347 -7.27 -3.39 -1.00
CA ARG A 347 -7.11 -4.69 -1.71
C ARG A 347 -6.28 -5.68 -0.90
N TYR A 348 -5.16 -5.24 -0.33
CA TYR A 348 -4.36 -6.06 0.57
C TYR A 348 -5.21 -6.58 1.76
N LYS A 349 -5.95 -5.68 2.41
CA LYS A 349 -6.83 -6.04 3.54
C LYS A 349 -7.93 -6.99 3.14
N LEU A 350 -8.57 -6.79 1.98
CA LEU A 350 -9.56 -7.74 1.45
C LEU A 350 -8.97 -9.14 1.32
N THR A 351 -7.79 -9.25 0.72
CA THR A 351 -7.10 -10.53 0.53
C THR A 351 -6.81 -11.21 1.86
N GLU A 352 -6.26 -10.49 2.84
CA GLU A 352 -5.92 -11.06 4.15
C GLU A 352 -7.18 -11.45 4.96
N LEU A 353 -8.22 -10.63 4.96
CA LEU A 353 -9.47 -10.95 5.64
C LEU A 353 -10.17 -12.15 5.01
N ALA A 354 -10.20 -12.25 3.69
CA ALA A 354 -10.79 -13.37 2.98
C ALA A 354 -10.02 -14.68 3.23
N ARG A 355 -8.68 -14.65 3.21
CA ARG A 355 -7.82 -15.77 3.58
C ARG A 355 -8.09 -16.26 5.00
N ALA A 356 -8.18 -15.33 5.94
CA ALA A 356 -8.47 -15.66 7.34
C ALA A 356 -9.86 -16.30 7.51
N ALA A 357 -10.83 -15.89 6.71
CA ALA A 357 -12.18 -16.46 6.72
C ALA A 357 -12.22 -17.89 6.15
N ASN A 358 -11.40 -18.21 5.15
CA ASN A 358 -11.26 -19.52 4.51
C ASN A 358 -12.60 -20.18 4.16
N LYS A 359 -13.43 -19.50 3.35
CA LYS A 359 -14.80 -19.89 3.06
C LYS A 359 -14.96 -20.58 1.71
N ARG A 360 -15.95 -21.48 1.61
CA ARG A 360 -16.40 -22.12 0.36
C ARG A 360 -17.43 -21.23 -0.30
N ILE A 361 -17.13 -20.72 -1.52
CA ILE A 361 -17.99 -19.78 -2.24
C ILE A 361 -18.51 -20.42 -3.52
N ALA A 362 -19.83 -20.51 -3.64
CA ALA A 362 -20.52 -21.05 -4.80
C ALA A 362 -20.40 -20.10 -6.02
N LEU A 363 -20.01 -20.65 -7.14
CA LEU A 363 -19.92 -20.01 -8.44
C LEU A 363 -20.78 -20.79 -9.45
N PRO A 364 -22.11 -20.50 -9.52
CA PRO A 364 -23.06 -21.29 -10.32
C PRO A 364 -22.81 -21.30 -11.83
N GLU A 365 -22.08 -20.28 -12.32
CA GLU A 365 -21.69 -20.11 -13.72
C GLU A 365 -20.31 -20.73 -13.94
N GLY A 366 -20.17 -22.03 -13.61
CA GLY A 366 -18.88 -22.71 -13.50
C GLY A 366 -18.16 -22.98 -14.82
N ASP A 367 -18.85 -22.90 -15.95
CA ASP A 367 -18.30 -23.03 -17.31
C ASP A 367 -18.06 -21.69 -18.03
N GLU A 368 -18.35 -20.57 -17.37
CA GLU A 368 -18.10 -19.24 -17.91
C GLU A 368 -16.60 -18.91 -17.83
N PRO A 369 -15.94 -18.52 -18.96
CA PRO A 369 -14.48 -18.37 -19.03
C PRO A 369 -13.88 -17.42 -17.97
N ARG A 370 -14.51 -16.28 -17.69
CA ARG A 370 -14.04 -15.32 -16.67
C ARG A 370 -14.17 -15.88 -15.26
N THR A 371 -15.25 -16.62 -15.00
CA THR A 371 -15.48 -17.31 -13.72
C THR A 371 -14.43 -18.38 -13.48
N VAL A 372 -14.10 -19.16 -14.50
CA VAL A 372 -13.02 -20.17 -14.46
C VAL A 372 -11.67 -19.53 -14.18
N CYS A 373 -11.31 -18.44 -14.88
CA CYS A 373 -10.09 -17.69 -14.64
C CYS A 373 -10.04 -17.12 -13.21
N ALA A 374 -11.16 -16.57 -12.72
CA ALA A 374 -11.25 -16.02 -11.37
C ALA A 374 -11.12 -17.11 -10.32
N ALA A 375 -11.77 -18.28 -10.50
CA ALA A 375 -11.66 -19.42 -9.59
C ALA A 375 -10.21 -19.90 -9.46
N ALA A 376 -9.47 -20.01 -10.57
CA ALA A 376 -8.04 -20.35 -10.55
C ALA A 376 -7.22 -19.35 -9.72
N ARG A 377 -7.46 -18.06 -9.90
CA ARG A 377 -6.76 -16.99 -9.16
C ARG A 377 -7.14 -16.98 -7.67
N VAL A 378 -8.42 -17.15 -7.35
CA VAL A 378 -8.93 -17.22 -5.98
C VAL A 378 -8.30 -18.37 -5.21
N ALA A 379 -8.24 -19.56 -5.81
CA ALA A 379 -7.63 -20.75 -5.22
C ALA A 379 -6.11 -20.59 -5.05
N ALA A 380 -5.41 -20.17 -6.09
CA ALA A 380 -3.95 -19.94 -6.06
C ALA A 380 -3.56 -18.90 -4.99
N ALA A 381 -4.34 -17.83 -4.84
CA ALA A 381 -4.14 -16.80 -3.82
C ALA A 381 -4.69 -17.20 -2.44
N LYS A 382 -5.35 -18.36 -2.30
CA LYS A 382 -5.99 -18.85 -1.06
C LYS A 382 -7.01 -17.87 -0.48
N ILE A 383 -7.71 -17.13 -1.35
CA ILE A 383 -8.72 -16.14 -0.96
C ILE A 383 -9.97 -16.84 -0.42
N ALA A 384 -10.40 -17.91 -1.10
CA ALA A 384 -11.53 -18.75 -0.74
C ALA A 384 -11.37 -20.11 -1.42
N VAL A 385 -12.25 -21.06 -1.12
CA VAL A 385 -12.43 -22.30 -1.88
C VAL A 385 -13.58 -22.08 -2.88
N PRO A 386 -13.29 -21.81 -4.17
CA PRO A 386 -14.34 -21.67 -5.17
C PRO A 386 -14.97 -23.02 -5.47
N VAL A 387 -16.31 -23.05 -5.52
CA VAL A 387 -17.14 -24.22 -5.84
C VAL A 387 -17.81 -23.98 -7.19
N LEU A 388 -17.32 -24.62 -8.24
CA LEU A 388 -17.79 -24.48 -9.61
C LEU A 388 -18.89 -25.49 -9.92
N TYR A 389 -19.99 -25.02 -10.52
CA TYR A 389 -21.14 -25.86 -10.88
C TYR A 389 -21.09 -26.18 -12.39
N GLY A 390 -21.12 -27.46 -12.69
CA GLY A 390 -21.11 -28.00 -14.05
C GLY A 390 -20.33 -29.31 -14.14
N LYS A 391 -20.34 -29.92 -15.33
CA LYS A 391 -19.54 -31.12 -15.58
C LYS A 391 -18.07 -30.80 -15.52
N LYS A 392 -17.33 -31.48 -14.67
CA LYS A 392 -15.90 -31.24 -14.42
C LYS A 392 -15.08 -31.20 -15.70
N ASP A 393 -15.31 -32.15 -16.62
CA ASP A 393 -14.55 -32.23 -17.87
C ASP A 393 -14.79 -31.00 -18.78
N ALA A 394 -16.02 -30.47 -18.80
CA ALA A 394 -16.35 -29.25 -19.54
C ALA A 394 -15.64 -28.03 -18.93
N ILE A 395 -15.65 -27.89 -17.60
CA ILE A 395 -14.97 -26.80 -16.90
C ILE A 395 -13.45 -26.86 -17.13
N LEU A 396 -12.86 -28.06 -17.07
CA LEU A 396 -11.43 -28.24 -17.34
C LEU A 396 -11.05 -27.95 -18.80
N ALA A 397 -11.96 -28.21 -19.76
CA ALA A 397 -11.76 -27.83 -21.16
C ALA A 397 -11.69 -26.29 -21.29
N VAL A 398 -12.61 -25.56 -20.65
CA VAL A 398 -12.58 -24.09 -20.61
C VAL A 398 -11.30 -23.58 -19.95
N ALA A 399 -10.89 -24.14 -18.82
CA ALA A 399 -9.64 -23.76 -18.15
C ALA A 399 -8.42 -23.90 -19.07
N LYS A 400 -8.35 -25.00 -19.82
CA LYS A 400 -7.29 -25.24 -20.80
C LYS A 400 -7.30 -24.22 -21.94
N GLU A 401 -8.48 -23.86 -22.45
CA GLU A 401 -8.63 -22.82 -23.49
C GLU A 401 -8.16 -21.45 -23.00
N GLN A 402 -8.44 -21.14 -21.72
CA GLN A 402 -8.03 -19.89 -21.09
C GLN A 402 -6.57 -19.91 -20.60
N GLY A 403 -5.86 -21.03 -20.72
CA GLY A 403 -4.47 -21.16 -20.28
C GLY A 403 -4.27 -21.12 -18.77
N VAL A 404 -5.30 -21.47 -17.99
CA VAL A 404 -5.24 -21.53 -16.51
C VAL A 404 -5.35 -22.95 -16.02
N SER A 405 -4.78 -23.22 -14.82
CA SER A 405 -4.92 -24.51 -14.14
C SER A 405 -5.92 -24.38 -12.99
N LEU A 406 -6.79 -25.38 -12.85
CA LEU A 406 -7.69 -25.56 -11.71
C LEU A 406 -7.17 -26.71 -10.84
N ASP A 407 -6.05 -26.43 -10.18
CA ASP A 407 -5.33 -27.39 -9.30
C ASP A 407 -6.03 -27.50 -7.92
N GLU A 408 -5.25 -27.86 -6.91
CA GLU A 408 -5.74 -27.96 -5.52
C GLU A 408 -6.47 -26.68 -5.05
N GLY A 409 -7.57 -26.84 -4.35
CA GLY A 409 -8.33 -25.73 -3.75
C GLY A 409 -9.54 -25.27 -4.56
N VAL A 410 -9.88 -25.93 -5.68
CA VAL A 410 -11.13 -25.74 -6.43
C VAL A 410 -12.02 -26.98 -6.27
N GLU A 411 -13.29 -26.77 -5.95
CA GLU A 411 -14.28 -27.84 -5.89
C GLU A 411 -15.21 -27.81 -7.12
N PHE A 412 -15.66 -28.99 -7.55
CA PHE A 412 -16.56 -29.16 -8.68
C PHE A 412 -17.82 -29.86 -8.22
N ILE A 413 -18.97 -29.38 -8.66
CA ILE A 413 -20.27 -29.99 -8.38
C ILE A 413 -21.00 -30.19 -9.71
N ASP A 414 -21.34 -31.46 -10.01
CA ASP A 414 -22.28 -31.75 -11.09
C ASP A 414 -23.70 -31.48 -10.57
N PRO A 415 -24.44 -30.51 -11.12
CA PRO A 415 -25.79 -30.20 -10.69
C PRO A 415 -26.77 -31.37 -10.77
N GLU A 416 -26.58 -32.27 -11.76
CA GLU A 416 -27.46 -33.40 -11.98
C GLU A 416 -27.45 -34.38 -10.79
N ASP A 417 -26.29 -34.52 -10.11
CA ASP A 417 -26.12 -35.45 -9.00
C ASP A 417 -26.84 -35.01 -7.72
N ILE A 418 -27.16 -33.72 -7.58
CA ILE A 418 -27.59 -33.16 -6.29
C ILE A 418 -28.97 -32.50 -6.31
N ARG A 419 -29.57 -32.19 -7.48
CA ARG A 419 -30.85 -31.44 -7.56
C ARG A 419 -31.98 -32.07 -6.75
N GLU A 420 -32.20 -33.37 -6.88
CA GLU A 420 -33.28 -34.07 -6.19
C GLU A 420 -33.18 -34.00 -4.66
N LYS A 421 -32.00 -33.92 -4.11
CA LYS A 421 -31.74 -33.75 -2.67
C LYS A 421 -32.46 -32.53 -2.08
N TYR A 422 -32.59 -31.45 -2.85
CA TYR A 422 -33.13 -30.17 -2.36
C TYR A 422 -34.64 -30.00 -2.64
N VAL A 423 -35.26 -30.85 -3.44
CA VAL A 423 -36.72 -30.75 -3.76
C VAL A 423 -37.58 -30.71 -2.50
N PRO A 424 -37.47 -31.65 -1.55
CA PRO A 424 -38.34 -31.66 -0.35
C PRO A 424 -38.14 -30.40 0.50
N ARG A 425 -36.87 -29.95 0.65
CA ARG A 425 -36.56 -28.78 1.47
C ARG A 425 -37.09 -27.50 0.84
N LEU A 426 -36.98 -27.34 -0.48
CA LEU A 426 -37.52 -26.20 -1.19
C LEU A 426 -39.05 -26.11 -1.09
N VAL A 427 -39.75 -27.26 -1.24
CA VAL A 427 -41.19 -27.33 -1.05
C VAL A 427 -41.57 -26.92 0.37
N GLU A 428 -40.85 -27.41 1.40
CA GLU A 428 -41.06 -27.02 2.80
C GLU A 428 -40.92 -25.50 3.00
N LEU A 429 -39.83 -24.92 2.54
CA LEU A 429 -39.54 -23.49 2.68
C LEU A 429 -40.58 -22.59 1.98
N ARG A 430 -41.18 -23.09 0.90
CA ARG A 430 -42.12 -22.34 0.06
C ARG A 430 -43.57 -22.85 0.20
N LYS A 431 -43.86 -23.72 1.18
CA LYS A 431 -45.19 -24.30 1.45
C LYS A 431 -46.28 -23.23 1.53
N SER A 432 -46.02 -22.11 2.20
CA SER A 432 -46.99 -20.99 2.33
C SER A 432 -47.32 -20.30 0.99
N LYS A 433 -46.55 -20.55 -0.07
CA LYS A 433 -46.77 -20.04 -1.43
C LYS A 433 -47.32 -21.12 -2.37
N GLY A 434 -47.62 -22.32 -1.86
CA GLY A 434 -48.20 -23.41 -2.63
C GLY A 434 -47.25 -24.09 -3.61
N LEU A 435 -45.93 -24.04 -3.39
CA LEU A 435 -44.94 -24.63 -4.30
C LEU A 435 -45.10 -26.15 -4.32
N THR A 436 -45.24 -26.73 -5.51
CA THR A 436 -45.30 -28.19 -5.71
C THR A 436 -43.88 -28.77 -5.90
N GLU A 437 -43.76 -30.11 -5.82
CA GLU A 437 -42.48 -30.79 -6.12
C GLU A 437 -42.08 -30.61 -7.57
N GLU A 438 -43.05 -30.58 -8.51
CA GLU A 438 -42.78 -30.35 -9.94
C GLU A 438 -42.22 -28.95 -10.16
N ASP A 439 -42.83 -27.92 -9.55
CA ASP A 439 -42.31 -26.54 -9.58
C ASP A 439 -40.93 -26.45 -8.96
N ALA A 440 -40.68 -27.15 -7.85
CA ALA A 440 -39.38 -27.16 -7.19
C ALA A 440 -38.30 -27.78 -8.09
N ARG A 441 -38.59 -28.91 -8.77
CA ARG A 441 -37.67 -29.51 -9.76
C ARG A 441 -37.39 -28.56 -10.92
N ALA A 442 -38.42 -27.85 -11.41
CA ALA A 442 -38.23 -26.84 -12.46
C ALA A 442 -37.33 -25.68 -12.03
N LEU A 443 -37.53 -25.14 -10.81
CA LEU A 443 -36.70 -24.08 -10.26
C LEU A 443 -35.25 -24.55 -10.04
N LEU A 444 -35.03 -25.77 -9.60
CA LEU A 444 -33.68 -26.32 -9.36
C LEU A 444 -32.90 -26.63 -10.65
N GLN A 445 -33.53 -26.53 -11.84
CA GLN A 445 -32.78 -26.54 -13.10
C GLN A 445 -31.85 -25.34 -13.25
N ASP A 446 -32.18 -24.22 -12.62
CA ASP A 446 -31.32 -23.05 -12.52
C ASP A 446 -30.22 -23.29 -11.47
N ASN A 447 -28.94 -23.26 -11.88
CA ASN A 447 -27.81 -23.48 -10.99
C ASN A 447 -27.69 -22.41 -9.90
N VAL A 448 -28.17 -21.17 -10.13
CA VAL A 448 -28.20 -20.12 -9.10
C VAL A 448 -29.19 -20.50 -8.00
N PHE A 449 -30.35 -21.03 -8.37
CA PHE A 449 -31.33 -21.51 -7.40
C PHE A 449 -30.79 -22.70 -6.60
N LEU A 450 -30.16 -23.65 -7.30
CA LEU A 450 -29.53 -24.82 -6.67
C LEU A 450 -28.43 -24.40 -5.67
N ALA A 451 -27.53 -23.51 -6.08
CA ALA A 451 -26.48 -22.98 -5.20
C ALA A 451 -27.04 -22.21 -4.00
N THR A 452 -28.19 -21.51 -4.19
CA THR A 452 -28.89 -20.85 -3.09
C THR A 452 -29.44 -21.86 -2.07
N MET A 453 -29.90 -23.03 -2.52
CA MET A 453 -30.32 -24.11 -1.61
C MET A 453 -29.13 -24.72 -0.85
N MET A 454 -27.97 -24.88 -1.50
CA MET A 454 -26.76 -25.33 -0.82
C MET A 454 -26.29 -24.30 0.22
N LEU A 455 -26.44 -23.02 -0.08
CA LEU A 455 -26.15 -21.93 0.85
C LEU A 455 -27.11 -21.98 2.04
N GLU A 456 -28.41 -22.20 1.83
CA GLU A 456 -29.40 -22.38 2.90
C GLU A 456 -29.02 -23.55 3.82
N ALA A 457 -28.59 -24.67 3.25
CA ALA A 457 -28.17 -25.86 3.94
C ALA A 457 -26.79 -25.77 4.64
N ASN A 458 -26.08 -24.64 4.57
CA ASN A 458 -24.70 -24.45 5.06
C ASN A 458 -23.66 -25.37 4.38
N GLU A 459 -23.91 -25.83 3.18
CA GLU A 459 -22.98 -26.66 2.42
C GLU A 459 -21.97 -25.79 1.65
N VAL A 460 -22.31 -24.53 1.40
CA VAL A 460 -21.43 -23.44 1.00
C VAL A 460 -21.68 -22.24 1.91
N HIS A 461 -20.75 -21.30 1.97
CA HIS A 461 -20.82 -20.19 2.93
C HIS A 461 -21.23 -18.87 2.27
N GLY A 462 -21.20 -18.79 0.96
CA GLY A 462 -21.61 -17.64 0.16
C GLY A 462 -21.82 -18.01 -1.29
N LEU A 463 -22.45 -17.10 -2.04
CA LEU A 463 -22.75 -17.27 -3.46
C LEU A 463 -22.40 -16.00 -4.23
N VAL A 464 -21.74 -16.16 -5.39
CA VAL A 464 -21.46 -15.08 -6.34
C VAL A 464 -21.93 -15.53 -7.73
N SER A 465 -22.79 -14.74 -8.35
CA SER A 465 -23.33 -14.98 -9.71
C SER A 465 -23.60 -13.66 -10.42
N GLY A 466 -23.89 -13.69 -11.72
CA GLY A 466 -24.26 -12.52 -12.53
C GLY A 466 -23.34 -12.26 -13.73
N ALA A 467 -22.33 -13.10 -13.95
CA ALA A 467 -21.47 -12.97 -15.13
C ALA A 467 -22.27 -13.18 -16.44
N VAL A 468 -23.27 -14.06 -16.40
CA VAL A 468 -24.21 -14.29 -17.51
C VAL A 468 -25.68 -14.11 -17.09
N HIS A 469 -26.02 -14.30 -15.81
CA HIS A 469 -27.35 -14.09 -15.29
C HIS A 469 -27.70 -12.61 -15.09
N THR A 470 -28.99 -12.30 -15.03
CA THR A 470 -29.44 -10.95 -14.65
C THR A 470 -29.43 -10.80 -13.14
N THR A 471 -29.27 -9.56 -12.65
CA THR A 471 -29.41 -9.24 -11.20
C THR A 471 -30.69 -9.83 -10.59
N ALA A 472 -31.81 -9.81 -11.32
CA ALA A 472 -33.05 -10.39 -10.84
C ALA A 472 -32.96 -11.92 -10.66
N ASN A 473 -32.21 -12.63 -11.51
CA ASN A 473 -32.02 -14.08 -11.38
C ASN A 473 -31.11 -14.45 -10.22
N THR A 474 -30.12 -13.61 -9.90
CA THR A 474 -29.25 -13.82 -8.73
C THR A 474 -29.99 -13.51 -7.41
N ILE A 475 -30.73 -12.40 -7.37
CA ILE A 475 -31.31 -11.90 -6.10
C ILE A 475 -32.62 -12.60 -5.75
N ARG A 476 -33.46 -12.97 -6.74
CA ARG A 476 -34.78 -13.59 -6.48
C ARG A 476 -34.69 -14.87 -5.66
N PRO A 477 -33.83 -15.86 -5.95
CA PRO A 477 -33.64 -17.04 -5.11
C PRO A 477 -33.23 -16.68 -3.68
N ALA A 478 -32.29 -15.74 -3.53
CA ALA A 478 -31.83 -15.28 -2.21
C ALA A 478 -32.96 -14.69 -1.36
N LEU A 479 -33.79 -13.80 -1.92
CA LEU A 479 -34.94 -13.23 -1.22
C LEU A 479 -36.00 -14.29 -0.88
N GLN A 480 -36.15 -15.31 -1.73
CA GLN A 480 -37.13 -16.36 -1.53
C GLN A 480 -36.74 -17.41 -0.49
N VAL A 481 -35.47 -17.76 -0.42
CA VAL A 481 -34.91 -18.86 0.37
C VAL A 481 -34.14 -18.35 1.58
N ILE A 482 -33.15 -17.45 1.35
CA ILE A 482 -32.25 -16.96 2.42
C ILE A 482 -32.93 -15.89 3.27
N LYS A 483 -33.72 -14.99 2.64
CA LYS A 483 -34.43 -13.87 3.28
C LYS A 483 -33.51 -12.84 3.91
N THR A 484 -34.11 -11.82 4.56
CA THR A 484 -33.37 -10.80 5.29
C THR A 484 -32.82 -11.33 6.62
N ALA A 485 -31.68 -10.77 7.05
CA ALA A 485 -31.12 -11.05 8.36
C ALA A 485 -32.06 -10.54 9.49
N PRO A 486 -32.00 -11.14 10.67
CA PRO A 486 -32.75 -10.66 11.82
C PRO A 486 -32.45 -9.17 12.08
N GLY A 487 -33.52 -8.36 12.19
CA GLY A 487 -33.40 -6.90 12.37
C GLY A 487 -33.19 -6.08 11.11
N ALA A 488 -32.93 -6.70 9.96
CA ALA A 488 -32.86 -6.00 8.68
C ALA A 488 -34.26 -5.92 8.04
N SER A 489 -34.74 -4.70 7.78
CA SER A 489 -36.04 -4.45 7.15
C SER A 489 -35.99 -4.53 5.62
N LEU A 490 -34.80 -4.38 5.03
CA LEU A 490 -34.59 -4.40 3.57
C LEU A 490 -33.21 -4.95 3.21
N VAL A 491 -33.07 -5.32 1.94
CA VAL A 491 -31.77 -5.62 1.30
C VAL A 491 -31.34 -4.39 0.52
N SER A 492 -30.09 -3.97 0.68
CA SER A 492 -29.50 -2.87 -0.08
C SER A 492 -28.20 -3.30 -0.75
N ALA A 493 -27.63 -2.45 -1.58
CA ALA A 493 -26.41 -2.75 -2.31
C ALA A 493 -25.44 -1.57 -2.31
N ILE A 494 -24.17 -1.84 -2.06
CA ILE A 494 -23.11 -0.84 -2.12
C ILE A 494 -22.05 -1.17 -3.16
N PHE A 495 -21.29 -0.14 -3.52
CA PHE A 495 -20.02 -0.26 -4.24
C PHE A 495 -18.90 0.35 -3.40
N PHE A 496 -17.76 -0.35 -3.36
CA PHE A 496 -16.49 0.24 -2.93
C PHE A 496 -15.85 0.93 -4.14
N MET A 497 -15.73 2.26 -4.06
CA MET A 497 -15.12 3.08 -5.11
C MET A 497 -13.67 3.35 -4.74
N LEU A 498 -12.73 2.75 -5.46
CA LEU A 498 -11.31 2.86 -5.21
C LEU A 498 -10.78 4.17 -5.83
N MET A 499 -11.01 5.30 -5.14
CA MET A 499 -10.58 6.61 -5.61
C MET A 499 -9.06 6.73 -5.54
N LYS A 500 -8.48 7.78 -6.10
CA LYS A 500 -7.02 7.96 -6.18
C LYS A 500 -6.30 7.80 -4.83
N GLU A 501 -6.86 8.35 -3.76
CA GLU A 501 -6.22 8.44 -2.44
C GLU A 501 -6.88 7.56 -1.38
N GLN A 502 -8.18 7.33 -1.49
CA GLN A 502 -8.95 6.57 -0.51
C GLN A 502 -10.13 5.83 -1.14
N VAL A 503 -10.67 4.88 -0.40
CA VAL A 503 -11.85 4.11 -0.81
C VAL A 503 -13.10 4.75 -0.24
N TYR A 504 -14.10 4.95 -1.11
CA TYR A 504 -15.44 5.40 -0.75
C TYR A 504 -16.44 4.24 -0.82
N VAL A 505 -17.50 4.35 -0.04
CA VAL A 505 -18.66 3.44 -0.08
C VAL A 505 -19.86 4.21 -0.63
N PHE A 506 -20.42 3.75 -1.75
CA PHE A 506 -21.59 4.35 -2.40
C PHE A 506 -22.79 3.41 -2.27
N GLY A 507 -23.89 3.88 -1.71
CA GLY A 507 -25.14 3.14 -1.47
C GLY A 507 -26.42 4.01 -1.52
N ASP A 508 -27.59 3.48 -1.86
CA ASP A 508 -27.83 2.26 -2.64
C ASP A 508 -27.66 2.57 -4.14
N CYS A 509 -26.99 1.68 -4.83
CA CYS A 509 -26.66 1.88 -6.25
C CYS A 509 -27.22 0.77 -7.17
N ALA A 510 -27.95 -0.23 -6.62
CA ALA A 510 -28.33 -1.40 -7.43
C ALA A 510 -29.75 -1.95 -7.18
N LEU A 511 -30.40 -1.68 -6.05
CA LEU A 511 -31.63 -2.35 -5.65
C LEU A 511 -32.86 -1.47 -5.43
N ASN A 512 -32.77 -0.47 -4.55
CA ASN A 512 -33.93 0.24 -4.08
C ASN A 512 -34.25 1.43 -4.95
N LEU A 513 -35.35 1.37 -5.74
CA LEU A 513 -35.72 2.38 -6.73
C LEU A 513 -35.95 3.76 -6.11
N ASN A 514 -36.90 3.85 -5.19
CA ASN A 514 -37.28 5.10 -4.50
C ASN A 514 -37.48 4.76 -3.02
N PRO A 515 -36.40 4.63 -2.24
CA PRO A 515 -36.50 4.32 -0.83
C PRO A 515 -37.13 5.48 -0.05
N ASP A 516 -37.96 5.18 0.93
CA ASP A 516 -38.50 6.14 1.90
C ASP A 516 -37.44 6.51 2.97
N ALA A 517 -37.80 7.42 3.89
CA ALA A 517 -36.87 7.90 4.91
C ALA A 517 -36.41 6.81 5.88
N ASP A 518 -37.27 5.83 6.22
CA ASP A 518 -36.91 4.71 7.08
C ASP A 518 -35.95 3.76 6.36
N GLN A 519 -36.21 3.48 5.10
CA GLN A 519 -35.35 2.65 4.25
C GLN A 519 -33.98 3.33 4.03
N LEU A 520 -33.93 4.63 3.77
CA LEU A 520 -32.67 5.38 3.62
C LEU A 520 -31.85 5.39 4.92
N ALA A 521 -32.51 5.52 6.08
CA ALA A 521 -31.85 5.42 7.37
C ALA A 521 -31.22 4.02 7.57
N GLN A 522 -31.93 2.97 7.20
CA GLN A 522 -31.40 1.60 7.27
C GLN A 522 -30.24 1.38 6.28
N ILE A 523 -30.33 1.87 5.04
CA ILE A 523 -29.25 1.81 4.07
C ILE A 523 -28.00 2.51 4.61
N ALA A 524 -28.16 3.68 5.25
CA ALA A 524 -27.06 4.42 5.84
C ALA A 524 -26.36 3.63 6.96
N ILE A 525 -27.14 3.05 7.86
CA ILE A 525 -26.64 2.23 8.97
C ILE A 525 -25.92 0.98 8.46
N GLN A 526 -26.57 0.22 7.55
CA GLN A 526 -25.94 -0.97 6.94
C GLN A 526 -24.63 -0.62 6.24
N SER A 527 -24.59 0.50 5.49
CA SER A 527 -23.41 0.93 4.76
C SER A 527 -22.27 1.39 5.70
N ALA A 528 -22.61 2.03 6.82
CA ALA A 528 -21.64 2.38 7.86
C ALA A 528 -21.03 1.17 8.54
N ASP A 529 -21.88 0.20 8.94
CA ASP A 529 -21.41 -1.04 9.56
C ASP A 529 -20.55 -1.86 8.60
N THR A 530 -20.94 -1.92 7.33
CA THR A 530 -20.11 -2.54 6.28
C THR A 530 -18.79 -1.81 6.11
N ALA A 531 -18.76 -0.48 5.97
CA ALA A 531 -17.52 0.28 5.85
C ALA A 531 -16.58 -0.06 7.01
N LYS A 532 -17.07 -0.06 8.25
CA LYS A 532 -16.31 -0.40 9.46
C LYS A 532 -15.77 -1.84 9.42
N ALA A 533 -16.58 -2.80 9.01
CA ALA A 533 -16.20 -4.21 8.90
C ALA A 533 -15.06 -4.43 7.89
N PHE A 534 -15.02 -3.63 6.84
CA PHE A 534 -13.96 -3.62 5.84
C PHE A 534 -12.79 -2.67 6.18
N GLY A 535 -12.84 -2.03 7.35
CA GLY A 535 -11.76 -1.19 7.90
C GLY A 535 -11.72 0.22 7.38
N ILE A 536 -12.82 0.70 6.81
CA ILE A 536 -13.03 2.10 6.44
C ILE A 536 -13.72 2.78 7.63
N ASP A 537 -13.15 3.90 8.11
CA ASP A 537 -13.78 4.71 9.15
C ASP A 537 -15.07 5.36 8.60
N PRO A 538 -16.28 5.01 9.12
CA PRO A 538 -17.53 5.43 8.50
C PRO A 538 -17.90 6.88 8.86
N ARG A 539 -17.82 7.77 7.89
CA ARG A 539 -18.37 9.13 7.93
C ARG A 539 -19.41 9.26 6.85
N VAL A 540 -20.68 9.18 7.26
CA VAL A 540 -21.83 9.01 6.34
C VAL A 540 -22.41 10.35 5.92
N ALA A 541 -22.37 10.63 4.62
CA ALA A 541 -23.00 11.77 4.00
C ALA A 541 -24.32 11.36 3.32
N MET A 542 -25.42 11.95 3.76
CA MET A 542 -26.74 11.78 3.13
C MET A 542 -26.87 12.78 1.99
N ILE A 543 -26.73 12.29 0.75
CA ILE A 543 -26.49 13.11 -0.45
C ILE A 543 -27.77 13.64 -1.08
N THR A 544 -27.77 14.94 -1.40
CA THR A 544 -28.77 15.58 -2.24
C THR A 544 -28.17 16.80 -2.95
N TYR A 545 -28.97 17.53 -3.74
CA TYR A 545 -28.56 18.79 -4.39
C TYR A 545 -28.46 20.00 -3.45
N SER A 546 -28.71 19.82 -2.16
CA SER A 546 -28.71 20.90 -1.14
C SER A 546 -27.77 20.54 0.02
N THR A 547 -27.09 21.54 0.58
CA THR A 547 -26.38 21.44 1.84
C THR A 547 -27.17 22.20 2.93
N GLY A 548 -27.61 21.48 3.95
CA GLY A 548 -28.44 22.02 5.02
C GLY A 548 -29.70 22.68 4.45
N LYS A 549 -29.88 23.98 4.74
CA LYS A 549 -31.07 24.76 4.34
C LYS A 549 -30.91 25.56 3.04
N SER A 550 -29.86 25.27 2.24
CA SER A 550 -29.58 26.04 1.01
C SER A 550 -30.59 25.83 -0.12
N GLY A 551 -31.29 24.70 -0.12
CA GLY A 551 -32.37 24.39 -1.07
C GLY A 551 -33.62 23.86 -0.37
N LYS A 552 -34.68 23.65 -1.14
CA LYS A 552 -35.96 23.09 -0.69
C LYS A 552 -36.48 22.13 -1.76
N GLY A 553 -37.22 21.13 -1.34
CA GLY A 553 -37.87 20.17 -2.23
C GLY A 553 -37.98 18.78 -1.62
N PRO A 554 -38.75 17.89 -2.27
CA PRO A 554 -39.07 16.58 -1.72
C PRO A 554 -37.82 15.76 -1.36
N ASP A 555 -36.77 15.78 -2.20
CA ASP A 555 -35.55 15.04 -1.93
C ASP A 555 -34.78 15.61 -0.74
N VAL A 556 -34.80 16.94 -0.53
CA VAL A 556 -34.16 17.59 0.61
C VAL A 556 -34.89 17.22 1.91
N ASP A 557 -36.20 17.24 1.88
CA ASP A 557 -37.07 16.89 3.01
C ASP A 557 -36.88 15.38 3.36
N LEU A 558 -36.88 14.52 2.36
CA LEU A 558 -36.64 13.07 2.48
C LEU A 558 -35.29 12.78 3.13
N MET A 559 -34.21 13.38 2.61
CA MET A 559 -32.85 13.14 3.13
C MET A 559 -32.65 13.78 4.52
N THR A 560 -33.31 14.88 4.82
CA THR A 560 -33.32 15.48 6.16
C THR A 560 -33.98 14.55 7.18
N GLU A 561 -35.14 13.98 6.86
CA GLU A 561 -35.85 13.04 7.71
C GLU A 561 -35.05 11.75 7.89
N ALA A 562 -34.51 11.19 6.81
CA ALA A 562 -33.66 9.99 6.85
C ALA A 562 -32.43 10.18 7.72
N THR A 563 -31.76 11.36 7.61
CA THR A 563 -30.60 11.69 8.44
C THR A 563 -30.95 11.68 9.92
N LYS A 564 -32.05 12.35 10.28
CA LYS A 564 -32.53 12.41 11.67
C LYS A 564 -32.83 11.01 12.21
N LYS A 565 -33.56 10.18 11.45
CA LYS A 565 -33.89 8.80 11.84
C LYS A 565 -32.64 7.95 12.03
N ALA A 566 -31.67 8.05 11.13
CA ALA A 566 -30.41 7.30 11.25
C ALA A 566 -29.61 7.70 12.51
N GLN A 567 -29.54 8.99 12.82
CA GLN A 567 -28.91 9.52 14.03
C GLN A 567 -29.63 9.09 15.31
N GLU A 568 -30.96 9.03 15.30
CA GLU A 568 -31.76 8.54 16.43
C GLU A 568 -31.56 7.05 16.68
N LEU A 569 -31.53 6.23 15.60
CA LEU A 569 -31.34 4.79 15.68
C LEU A 569 -29.90 4.38 16.07
N ARG A 570 -28.90 5.13 15.61
CA ARG A 570 -27.48 4.83 15.79
C ARG A 570 -26.69 6.10 16.15
N PRO A 571 -26.83 6.62 17.39
CA PRO A 571 -26.15 7.83 17.84
C PRO A 571 -24.62 7.69 17.96
N ASP A 572 -24.11 6.46 17.87
CA ASP A 572 -22.69 6.14 17.84
C ASP A 572 -22.04 6.38 16.47
N LEU A 573 -22.83 6.45 15.40
CA LEU A 573 -22.34 6.66 14.04
C LEU A 573 -22.22 8.14 13.69
N VAL A 574 -21.21 8.50 12.91
CA VAL A 574 -20.98 9.85 12.41
C VAL A 574 -21.75 10.02 11.09
N ILE A 575 -22.97 10.53 11.17
CA ILE A 575 -23.88 10.71 10.02
C ILE A 575 -24.31 12.17 9.95
N ASP A 576 -24.27 12.79 8.76
CA ASP A 576 -24.73 14.15 8.52
C ASP A 576 -25.41 14.30 7.16
N GLY A 577 -26.32 15.25 7.06
CA GLY A 577 -27.08 15.55 5.84
C GLY A 577 -28.28 16.45 6.10
N PRO A 578 -28.89 16.97 5.01
CA PRO A 578 -28.53 16.76 3.60
C PRO A 578 -27.24 17.48 3.22
N LEU A 579 -26.41 16.85 2.40
CA LEU A 579 -25.15 17.39 1.91
C LEU A 579 -25.05 17.27 0.38
N GLN A 580 -24.47 18.27 -0.26
CA GLN A 580 -24.06 18.17 -1.65
C GLN A 580 -22.78 17.32 -1.75
N TYR A 581 -22.57 16.68 -2.89
CA TYR A 581 -21.40 15.81 -3.08
C TYR A 581 -20.07 16.57 -2.94
N ASP A 582 -19.96 17.78 -3.54
CA ASP A 582 -18.79 18.66 -3.41
C ASP A 582 -18.50 19.04 -1.95
N ALA A 583 -19.54 19.41 -1.20
CA ALA A 583 -19.41 19.73 0.21
C ALA A 583 -19.03 18.51 1.07
N SER A 584 -19.34 17.29 0.62
CA SER A 584 -18.99 16.05 1.33
C SER A 584 -17.53 15.67 1.18
N VAL A 585 -16.88 16.00 0.03
CA VAL A 585 -15.52 15.56 -0.30
C VAL A 585 -14.47 16.66 -0.26
N MET A 586 -14.86 17.94 -0.44
CA MET A 586 -13.92 19.06 -0.54
C MET A 586 -13.88 19.85 0.78
N PRO A 587 -12.74 19.85 1.51
CA PRO A 587 -12.64 20.57 2.79
C PRO A 587 -12.96 22.07 2.70
N ASP A 588 -12.50 22.74 1.64
CA ASP A 588 -12.74 24.18 1.45
C ASP A 588 -14.22 24.50 1.22
N VAL A 589 -14.92 23.64 0.47
CA VAL A 589 -16.38 23.77 0.26
C VAL A 589 -17.13 23.47 1.56
N ALA A 590 -16.71 22.44 2.29
CA ALA A 590 -17.27 22.08 3.58
C ALA A 590 -17.17 23.23 4.60
N ALA A 591 -16.00 23.87 4.68
CA ALA A 591 -15.78 25.01 5.58
C ALA A 591 -16.75 26.16 5.33
N GLN A 592 -17.18 26.35 4.08
CA GLN A 592 -18.12 27.41 3.69
C GLN A 592 -19.59 27.00 3.87
N LYS A 593 -19.94 25.76 3.43
CA LYS A 593 -21.35 25.34 3.33
C LYS A 593 -21.86 24.58 4.56
N ALA A 594 -20.98 23.91 5.29
CA ALA A 594 -21.32 23.10 6.46
C ALA A 594 -20.28 23.26 7.60
N PRO A 595 -20.03 24.48 8.09
CA PRO A 595 -19.04 24.71 9.15
C PRO A 595 -19.44 23.94 10.42
N GLY A 596 -18.48 23.18 10.98
CA GLY A 596 -18.71 22.38 12.19
C GLY A 596 -19.24 20.96 11.94
N SER A 597 -19.55 20.58 10.69
CA SER A 597 -19.89 19.19 10.35
C SER A 597 -18.69 18.26 10.59
N LYS A 598 -18.95 17.09 11.20
CA LYS A 598 -17.95 16.03 11.37
C LYS A 598 -17.80 15.15 10.13
N VAL A 599 -18.65 15.32 9.13
CA VAL A 599 -18.72 14.54 7.89
C VAL A 599 -18.27 15.34 6.67
N ALA A 600 -18.77 16.57 6.54
CA ALA A 600 -18.46 17.40 5.37
C ALA A 600 -16.96 17.60 5.17
N GLY A 601 -16.51 17.50 3.92
CA GLY A 601 -15.11 17.58 3.50
C GLY A 601 -14.27 16.33 3.75
N LYS A 602 -14.82 15.30 4.40
CA LYS A 602 -14.10 14.08 4.80
C LYS A 602 -14.99 12.83 4.84
N ALA A 603 -16.12 12.86 4.11
CA ALA A 603 -17.02 11.73 4.01
C ALA A 603 -16.33 10.51 3.38
N THR A 604 -16.72 9.32 3.84
CA THR A 604 -16.25 8.03 3.32
C THR A 604 -17.40 7.15 2.84
N VAL A 605 -18.61 7.41 3.31
CA VAL A 605 -19.83 6.69 2.94
C VAL A 605 -20.85 7.71 2.39
N PHE A 606 -21.41 7.42 1.21
CA PHE A 606 -22.30 8.32 0.49
C PHE A 606 -23.62 7.61 0.20
N ILE A 607 -24.72 8.13 0.73
CA ILE A 607 -26.05 7.56 0.56
C ILE A 607 -26.86 8.45 -0.37
N PHE A 608 -27.36 7.85 -1.45
CA PHE A 608 -28.09 8.54 -2.51
C PHE A 608 -29.61 8.42 -2.33
N PRO A 609 -30.41 9.44 -2.71
CA PRO A 609 -31.85 9.48 -2.45
C PRO A 609 -32.65 8.47 -3.27
N SER A 610 -32.09 7.95 -4.36
CA SER A 610 -32.77 7.03 -5.25
C SER A 610 -31.77 6.17 -6.04
N LEU A 611 -32.22 5.04 -6.55
CA LEU A 611 -31.44 4.19 -7.45
C LEU A 611 -30.98 4.95 -8.71
N SER A 612 -31.82 5.81 -9.27
CA SER A 612 -31.46 6.60 -10.45
C SER A 612 -30.22 7.46 -10.16
N THR A 613 -30.18 8.12 -9.01
CA THR A 613 -29.03 8.93 -8.59
C THR A 613 -27.81 8.05 -8.30
N GLY A 614 -27.95 7.04 -7.45
CA GLY A 614 -26.82 6.19 -7.03
C GLY A 614 -26.20 5.45 -8.20
N ASN A 615 -27.01 4.82 -9.07
CA ASN A 615 -26.53 4.07 -10.24
C ASN A 615 -25.83 4.98 -11.25
N THR A 616 -26.40 6.16 -11.52
CA THR A 616 -25.79 7.12 -12.46
C THR A 616 -24.46 7.65 -11.91
N VAL A 617 -24.42 8.04 -10.63
CA VAL A 617 -23.24 8.64 -10.01
C VAL A 617 -22.08 7.65 -9.95
N TYR A 618 -22.30 6.40 -9.47
CA TYR A 618 -21.16 5.47 -9.38
C TYR A 618 -20.58 5.14 -10.77
N LYS A 619 -21.42 4.98 -11.80
CA LYS A 619 -20.96 4.74 -13.17
C LYS A 619 -20.23 5.95 -13.76
N ALA A 620 -20.75 7.15 -13.54
CA ALA A 620 -20.11 8.39 -13.99
C ALA A 620 -18.72 8.54 -13.35
N VAL A 621 -18.63 8.35 -12.02
CA VAL A 621 -17.35 8.41 -11.31
C VAL A 621 -16.40 7.31 -11.79
N GLN A 622 -16.86 6.06 -11.87
CA GLN A 622 -16.06 4.94 -12.34
C GLN A 622 -15.44 5.21 -13.71
N ARG A 623 -16.24 5.67 -14.67
CA ARG A 623 -15.79 5.86 -16.06
C ARG A 623 -15.03 7.15 -16.30
N SER A 624 -15.39 8.25 -15.61
CA SER A 624 -14.75 9.56 -15.81
C SER A 624 -13.46 9.73 -15.02
N ALA A 625 -13.35 9.10 -13.85
CA ALA A 625 -12.15 9.15 -13.02
C ALA A 625 -11.24 7.91 -13.18
N ASP A 626 -11.60 6.98 -14.07
CA ASP A 626 -10.88 5.72 -14.34
C ASP A 626 -10.54 4.96 -13.04
N VAL A 627 -11.56 4.80 -12.19
CA VAL A 627 -11.40 4.14 -10.90
C VAL A 627 -12.07 2.76 -10.89
N VAL A 628 -11.52 1.85 -10.11
CA VAL A 628 -12.11 0.53 -9.89
C VAL A 628 -13.31 0.67 -8.96
N ALA A 629 -14.44 0.07 -9.32
CA ALA A 629 -15.63 -0.06 -8.49
C ALA A 629 -15.85 -1.54 -8.17
N ILE A 630 -15.74 -1.91 -6.89
CA ILE A 630 -15.92 -3.29 -6.43
C ILE A 630 -17.34 -3.44 -5.88
N GLY A 631 -18.11 -4.34 -6.46
CA GLY A 631 -19.52 -4.58 -6.11
C GLY A 631 -20.37 -4.97 -7.33
N PRO A 632 -21.73 -5.00 -7.20
CA PRO A 632 -22.47 -4.62 -6.01
C PRO A 632 -22.35 -5.66 -4.87
N MET A 633 -22.06 -5.20 -3.68
CA MET A 633 -22.12 -6.00 -2.48
C MET A 633 -23.50 -5.86 -1.83
N LEU A 634 -24.20 -6.98 -1.63
CA LEU A 634 -25.52 -6.99 -1.01
C LEU A 634 -25.42 -6.97 0.51
N GLN A 635 -26.29 -6.19 1.13
CA GLN A 635 -26.40 -6.01 2.58
C GLN A 635 -27.78 -6.41 3.06
N GLY A 636 -27.88 -6.86 4.30
CA GLY A 636 -29.16 -7.19 4.94
C GLY A 636 -29.72 -8.58 4.62
N LEU A 637 -29.03 -9.42 3.84
CA LEU A 637 -29.38 -10.83 3.66
C LEU A 637 -28.91 -11.68 4.86
N ASN A 638 -29.67 -12.71 5.19
CA ASN A 638 -29.33 -13.64 6.28
C ASN A 638 -28.06 -14.47 5.99
N LYS A 639 -27.71 -14.66 4.71
CA LYS A 639 -26.44 -15.28 4.27
C LYS A 639 -25.89 -14.54 3.05
N PRO A 640 -24.56 -14.55 2.82
CA PRO A 640 -23.93 -13.77 1.77
C PRO A 640 -24.30 -14.26 0.36
N VAL A 641 -24.93 -13.39 -0.38
CA VAL A 641 -25.14 -13.55 -1.83
C VAL A 641 -24.75 -12.23 -2.48
N ASN A 642 -23.88 -12.26 -3.49
CA ASN A 642 -23.48 -11.08 -4.22
C ASN A 642 -23.66 -11.24 -5.71
N ASP A 643 -24.02 -10.15 -6.37
CA ASP A 643 -24.26 -10.06 -7.80
C ASP A 643 -23.02 -9.55 -8.54
N LEU A 644 -22.93 -9.87 -9.82
CA LEU A 644 -21.92 -9.35 -10.74
C LEU A 644 -22.57 -8.55 -11.85
N SER A 645 -21.84 -7.61 -12.42
CA SER A 645 -22.22 -7.05 -13.71
C SER A 645 -21.94 -8.06 -14.82
N ARG A 646 -22.79 -8.16 -15.84
CA ARG A 646 -22.51 -8.96 -17.05
C ARG A 646 -21.24 -8.53 -17.77
N GLY A 647 -20.79 -7.30 -17.55
CA GLY A 647 -19.53 -6.78 -18.06
C GLY A 647 -18.36 -6.88 -17.05
N ALA A 648 -18.50 -7.68 -15.97
CA ALA A 648 -17.46 -7.88 -14.99
C ALA A 648 -16.19 -8.47 -15.61
N LEU A 649 -15.05 -7.96 -15.19
CA LEU A 649 -13.74 -8.51 -15.51
C LEU A 649 -13.37 -9.62 -14.50
N VAL A 650 -12.32 -10.38 -14.81
CA VAL A 650 -11.81 -11.44 -13.91
C VAL A 650 -11.50 -10.87 -12.52
N ASP A 651 -10.90 -9.69 -12.44
CA ASP A 651 -10.59 -9.02 -11.18
C ASP A 651 -11.83 -8.68 -10.36
N ASP A 652 -12.90 -8.22 -11.01
CA ASP A 652 -14.18 -7.92 -10.35
C ASP A 652 -14.77 -9.18 -9.69
N ILE A 653 -14.68 -10.33 -10.37
CA ILE A 653 -15.14 -11.61 -9.83
C ILE A 653 -14.28 -12.02 -8.63
N VAL A 654 -12.96 -11.93 -8.73
CA VAL A 654 -12.03 -12.25 -7.62
C VAL A 654 -12.35 -11.40 -6.39
N TYR A 655 -12.52 -10.09 -6.57
CA TYR A 655 -12.85 -9.19 -5.44
C TYR A 655 -14.24 -9.45 -4.87
N THR A 656 -15.23 -9.77 -5.71
CA THR A 656 -16.58 -10.11 -5.23
C THR A 656 -16.57 -11.43 -4.43
N VAL A 657 -15.80 -12.42 -4.86
CA VAL A 657 -15.58 -13.66 -4.08
C VAL A 657 -14.91 -13.34 -2.74
N ALA A 658 -13.89 -12.47 -2.72
CA ALA A 658 -13.22 -12.06 -1.48
C ALA A 658 -14.21 -11.38 -0.51
N ILE A 659 -15.00 -10.41 -0.99
CA ILE A 659 -16.04 -9.74 -0.20
C ILE A 659 -17.03 -10.76 0.37
N THR A 660 -17.50 -11.69 -0.45
CA THR A 660 -18.46 -12.73 -0.04
C THR A 660 -17.88 -13.63 1.04
N ALA A 661 -16.60 -14.01 0.92
CA ALA A 661 -15.91 -14.81 1.94
C ALA A 661 -15.78 -14.04 3.26
N ILE A 662 -15.48 -12.74 3.21
CA ILE A 662 -15.39 -11.88 4.39
C ILE A 662 -16.76 -11.77 5.08
N GLN A 663 -17.83 -11.50 4.32
CA GLN A 663 -19.20 -11.47 4.86
C GLN A 663 -19.56 -12.79 5.56
N ALA A 664 -19.25 -13.93 4.94
CA ALA A 664 -19.47 -15.24 5.54
C ALA A 664 -18.67 -15.44 6.83
N GLY A 665 -17.43 -14.98 6.89
CA GLY A 665 -16.60 -15.05 8.09
C GLY A 665 -17.07 -14.13 9.24
N GLN A 666 -17.81 -13.07 8.93
CA GLN A 666 -18.41 -12.18 9.94
C GLN A 666 -19.64 -12.78 10.60
N GLN A 667 -20.36 -13.66 9.92
CA GLN A 667 -21.54 -14.35 10.44
C GLN A 667 -21.20 -15.47 11.42
N ASP A 668 -19.96 -15.93 11.46
CA ASP A 668 -19.50 -16.94 12.43
C ASP A 668 -19.18 -16.34 13.81
N LYS A 669 -19.13 -15.02 13.92
CA LYS A 669 -18.83 -14.27 15.17
C LYS A 669 -20.08 -13.82 15.87
#